data_d080609a4dc59aab2ff19aafbd75796f
#
_entry.id   d080609a4dc59aab2ff19aafbd75796f
#
_cell.length_a   1.000
_cell.length_b   1.000
_cell.length_c   1.000
_cell.angle_alpha   90.00
_cell.angle_beta   90.00
_cell.angle_gamma   90.00
#
_symmetry.space_group_name_H-M   'P 1'
#
loop_
_entity.id
_entity.type
_entity.pdbx_description
1 polymer ?
#
loop_
_entity_poly.entity_id
_entity_poly.type
_entity_poly.pdbx_seq_one_letter_code
_entity_poly.pdbx_strand_id
1 'polypeptide(L)'
;MLAVLLLSAVAGVAQTYTFESNYNHWTASQGTLALSADHYKEGTHSLEWTTTGKAQLVVSGFTAFSANANSCFMQIYLPEATGDELKVEFLNGTAVKRTATFVCNYRGWREFSRLYNEYASTGSTNINALRFTLTPTDPAATRRMYFDDVKLNATADAARVPGKQWVKDYAYLKVNTASVALAANEVDLEVQTPSVEELADLQTLRARLKPETPAYSSINTATAKNWVNNNIQVTRNADGSLLNGTVINTTHAALTDDELKTVSTRLQFLAAGIEKEISGCREAFDNYLDLLLDQGFAEGGNIIFASNSYTAPRQFIPAMLSILPFCSDRQKEEVIGLVKWVCYYGACYYSEDTWLANINSDVVYLALGWMLQAAALNPDDATAVRDIKAVQRFMERNTAYVPGGGDMLKPDGTGFHHNTHYNNYMYAYQTFADAVYSLRGTCFQINEEAYARFAKALQSLYIMATPMNGSADARFYANSLGGRNPFGSGVKVAFSRTRLRNMATACPYPDLQTTLKQVYNAAFPGNMNFTDVDPLSLDGVYQFNYSPIAVARKGNWVATMRAPTSKFWGAEIYSGANRFGRYQSHGSLEVMYGGNDLAASGYPTNNTGAGWDWNVCPGTTTVHYTDWKEMMPNGTTTDRFDQYSNGTNFAGALAADSVGIFAANLTQTDSWGSQRFTPTNLKAHKSVFIFDSIMVAVGSDISSSGTYSDDRITATNLFQSIISASNANPLIVNGEEVAESGKQTLPSAQGNWLLAPTSTGYWLPESVSNIEVVYGAQTTPSNKTNATTGTLTAAKAYINHGSKCDGADYRFVVVPATDAAQMASWAKRFGDGTAFTVLQQDSKLHAVSRGNHIGYAFYAAAEGMTYGIVRATTRQHLLMDTYDAATKTHRFAACNPNLEPETDAQYGWIATETTATLTLEGEWMAEQSVENVSFAKPQNGTTEVTLTFKEGEPVFFHAVAYDPSAGFGDTAADNCGTKVRKMVSNGQVYIVRDGKTYTVLGMAVK
;
A
#
# COMPACT_ATOMS: atom_id res chain seq x y z
N MET A 1 -57.34 7.10 0.31
CA MET A 1 -57.24 6.74 1.74
C MET A 1 -56.41 5.49 1.83
N LEU A 2 -55.10 5.65 1.94
CA LEU A 2 -54.16 4.53 2.13
C LEU A 2 -53.59 4.68 3.53
N ALA A 3 -53.96 3.78 4.42
CA ALA A 3 -53.45 3.74 5.77
C ALA A 3 -52.01 3.20 5.75
N VAL A 4 -51.04 4.07 5.99
CA VAL A 4 -49.66 3.67 6.29
C VAL A 4 -49.62 3.19 7.72
N LEU A 5 -49.49 1.88 7.93
CA LEU A 5 -49.14 1.31 9.20
C LEU A 5 -47.66 1.68 9.51
N LEU A 6 -47.48 2.68 10.34
CA LEU A 6 -46.21 2.87 11.06
C LEU A 6 -46.07 1.73 12.09
N LEU A 7 -45.28 0.73 11.75
CA LEU A 7 -44.68 -0.14 12.79
C LEU A 7 -43.64 0.73 13.51
N SER A 8 -44.01 1.33 14.61
CA SER A 8 -43.03 1.80 15.59
C SER A 8 -42.32 0.61 16.16
N ALA A 9 -41.07 0.38 15.76
CA ALA A 9 -40.17 -0.47 16.50
C ALA A 9 -40.05 0.16 17.89
N VAL A 10 -40.63 -0.45 18.89
CA VAL A 10 -40.35 -0.14 20.29
C VAL A 10 -38.89 -0.49 20.51
N ALA A 11 -38.03 0.52 20.49
CA ALA A 11 -36.66 0.38 20.96
C ALA A 11 -36.76 -0.06 22.42
N GLY A 12 -36.38 -1.32 22.69
CA GLY A 12 -36.37 -1.82 24.05
C GLY A 12 -35.48 -0.92 24.90
N VAL A 13 -36.02 -0.49 26.04
CA VAL A 13 -35.23 0.35 26.97
C VAL A 13 -34.06 -0.48 27.48
N ALA A 14 -32.84 0.07 27.34
CA ALA A 14 -31.64 -0.51 27.91
C ALA A 14 -31.83 -0.67 29.43
N GLN A 15 -31.53 -1.85 29.94
CA GLN A 15 -31.60 -2.11 31.39
C GLN A 15 -30.18 -2.01 31.94
N THR A 16 -29.97 -1.17 32.94
CA THR A 16 -28.68 -0.94 33.59
C THR A 16 -28.69 -1.43 35.03
N TYR A 17 -27.61 -2.10 35.44
CA TYR A 17 -27.36 -2.47 36.83
C TYR A 17 -26.10 -1.76 37.28
N THR A 18 -26.25 -0.82 38.22
CA THR A 18 -25.16 -0.02 38.78
C THR A 18 -24.79 -0.46 40.22
N PHE A 19 -25.56 -1.36 40.80
CA PHE A 19 -25.35 -1.95 42.12
C PHE A 19 -25.22 -0.95 43.29
N GLU A 20 -25.71 0.28 43.15
CA GLU A 20 -25.60 1.29 44.20
C GLU A 20 -26.44 1.00 45.45
N SER A 21 -27.55 0.28 45.31
CA SER A 21 -28.48 0.03 46.37
C SER A 21 -28.97 -1.40 46.51
N ASN A 22 -28.86 -2.17 45.46
CA ASN A 22 -29.33 -3.57 45.44
C ASN A 22 -28.74 -4.35 44.25
N TYR A 23 -28.84 -5.67 44.34
CA TYR A 23 -28.55 -6.61 43.25
C TYR A 23 -29.74 -7.48 42.91
N ASN A 24 -30.94 -6.90 42.93
CA ASN A 24 -32.15 -7.57 42.56
C ASN A 24 -32.03 -8.27 41.21
N HIS A 25 -32.62 -9.46 41.10
CA HIS A 25 -32.58 -10.34 39.95
C HIS A 25 -31.23 -11.08 39.71
N TRP A 26 -30.25 -10.86 40.58
CA TRP A 26 -28.97 -11.61 40.54
C TRP A 26 -28.99 -12.71 41.59
N THR A 27 -28.67 -13.92 41.19
CA THR A 27 -28.64 -15.10 42.08
C THR A 27 -27.44 -15.98 41.77
N ALA A 28 -26.74 -16.44 42.78
CA ALA A 28 -25.63 -17.38 42.65
C ALA A 28 -26.05 -18.80 42.99
N SER A 29 -25.58 -19.79 42.24
CA SER A 29 -25.80 -21.21 42.55
C SER A 29 -24.96 -21.66 43.73
N GLN A 30 -23.85 -20.99 43.98
CA GLN A 30 -22.89 -21.24 45.04
C GLN A 30 -22.13 -19.98 45.36
N GLY A 31 -21.72 -19.85 46.64
CA GLY A 31 -21.00 -18.69 47.13
C GLY A 31 -21.97 -17.59 47.66
N THR A 32 -21.43 -16.40 47.82
CA THR A 32 -22.11 -15.23 48.37
C THR A 32 -22.13 -14.07 47.39
N LEU A 33 -23.21 -13.28 47.44
CA LEU A 33 -23.33 -12.01 46.74
C LEU A 33 -23.43 -10.89 47.76
N ALA A 34 -22.74 -9.81 47.54
CA ALA A 34 -22.78 -8.61 48.39
C ALA A 34 -22.62 -7.34 47.56
N LEU A 35 -23.19 -6.24 48.05
CA LEU A 35 -22.78 -4.91 47.60
C LEU A 35 -21.42 -4.58 48.23
N SER A 36 -20.47 -4.19 47.45
CA SER A 36 -19.09 -3.89 47.91
C SER A 36 -18.67 -2.52 47.52
N ALA A 37 -18.04 -1.78 48.42
CA ALA A 37 -17.37 -0.54 48.16
C ALA A 37 -15.86 -0.74 47.92
N ASP A 38 -15.35 -1.95 47.86
CA ASP A 38 -13.93 -2.22 47.68
C ASP A 38 -13.44 -1.94 46.25
N HIS A 39 -14.21 -2.35 45.25
CA HIS A 39 -13.94 -2.09 43.87
C HIS A 39 -15.24 -1.70 43.17
N TYR A 40 -15.29 -0.53 42.59
CA TYR A 40 -16.42 -0.06 41.79
C TYR A 40 -15.93 0.76 40.58
N LYS A 41 -16.69 0.74 39.51
CA LYS A 41 -16.36 1.46 38.26
C LYS A 41 -17.13 2.76 38.15
N GLU A 42 -18.39 2.74 38.51
CA GLU A 42 -19.24 3.93 38.61
C GLU A 42 -19.91 3.98 40.00
N GLY A 43 -20.29 5.17 40.44
CA GLY A 43 -20.94 5.34 41.72
C GLY A 43 -20.05 5.06 42.93
N THR A 44 -20.50 4.22 43.88
CA THR A 44 -19.80 3.89 45.12
C THR A 44 -19.83 2.39 45.47
N HIS A 45 -20.53 1.58 44.73
CA HIS A 45 -20.64 0.17 44.98
C HIS A 45 -20.64 -0.63 43.67
N SER A 46 -20.24 -1.91 43.76
CA SER A 46 -20.35 -2.95 42.76
C SER A 46 -20.98 -4.21 43.32
N LEU A 47 -21.27 -5.20 42.48
CA LEU A 47 -21.69 -6.54 42.93
C LEU A 47 -20.48 -7.42 43.13
N GLU A 48 -20.14 -7.78 44.35
CA GLU A 48 -19.15 -8.81 44.67
C GLU A 48 -19.77 -10.19 44.64
N TRP A 49 -19.13 -11.11 43.90
CA TRP A 49 -19.41 -12.55 43.92
C TRP A 49 -18.17 -13.30 44.40
N THR A 50 -18.31 -13.94 45.58
CA THR A 50 -17.29 -14.83 46.16
C THR A 50 -17.76 -16.28 46.08
N THR A 51 -16.95 -17.14 45.45
CA THR A 51 -17.32 -18.57 45.27
C THR A 51 -16.11 -19.49 45.31
N THR A 52 -16.33 -20.77 45.57
CA THR A 52 -15.30 -21.83 45.53
C THR A 52 -15.73 -22.92 44.57
N GLY A 53 -14.84 -23.35 43.68
CA GLY A 53 -15.14 -24.35 42.65
C GLY A 53 -16.02 -23.82 41.54
N LYS A 54 -16.56 -24.77 40.74
CA LYS A 54 -17.44 -24.44 39.62
C LYS A 54 -18.77 -23.89 40.09
N ALA A 55 -19.14 -22.70 39.70
CA ALA A 55 -20.32 -22.00 40.16
C ALA A 55 -21.00 -21.21 39.03
N GLN A 56 -22.27 -20.87 39.27
CA GLN A 56 -23.06 -20.08 38.33
C GLN A 56 -23.62 -18.84 39.00
N LEU A 57 -23.57 -17.73 38.28
CA LEU A 57 -24.23 -16.47 38.60
C LEU A 57 -25.28 -16.22 37.51
N VAL A 58 -26.52 -15.92 37.89
CA VAL A 58 -27.61 -15.70 36.94
C VAL A 58 -28.29 -14.36 37.21
N VAL A 59 -28.53 -13.63 36.16
CA VAL A 59 -29.43 -12.47 36.18
C VAL A 59 -30.64 -12.77 35.31
N SER A 60 -31.85 -12.54 35.87
CA SER A 60 -33.12 -12.81 35.20
C SER A 60 -34.18 -11.82 35.67
N GLY A 61 -35.38 -11.88 35.08
CA GLY A 61 -36.46 -10.99 35.49
C GLY A 61 -36.39 -9.58 34.83
N PHE A 62 -35.53 -9.37 33.90
CA PHE A 62 -35.51 -8.16 33.08
C PHE A 62 -36.44 -8.30 31.87
N THR A 63 -36.81 -7.17 31.28
CA THR A 63 -37.60 -7.13 30.05
C THR A 63 -36.88 -7.83 28.92
N ALA A 64 -37.45 -8.83 28.30
CA ALA A 64 -36.88 -9.57 27.22
C ALA A 64 -36.59 -8.64 26.03
N PHE A 65 -35.47 -8.82 25.40
CA PHE A 65 -35.03 -8.04 24.22
C PHE A 65 -34.62 -8.94 23.06
N SER A 66 -34.71 -8.42 21.84
CA SER A 66 -34.23 -9.09 20.63
C SER A 66 -32.81 -8.63 20.30
N ALA A 67 -31.91 -9.58 20.18
CA ALA A 67 -30.50 -9.33 20.09
C ALA A 67 -30.02 -9.16 18.65
N ASN A 68 -30.43 -8.12 17.93
CA ASN A 68 -30.00 -7.95 16.53
C ASN A 68 -28.89 -6.92 16.33
N ALA A 69 -29.10 -5.69 16.75
CA ALA A 69 -28.17 -4.59 16.50
C ALA A 69 -27.57 -3.98 17.78
N ASN A 70 -28.02 -4.46 18.94
CA ASN A 70 -27.62 -3.95 20.24
C ASN A 70 -26.49 -4.80 20.85
N SER A 71 -25.82 -4.25 21.85
CA SER A 71 -24.75 -4.88 22.61
C SER A 71 -25.11 -5.11 24.05
N CYS A 72 -24.36 -5.97 24.69
CA CYS A 72 -24.25 -6.04 26.13
C CYS A 72 -22.91 -5.44 26.55
N PHE A 73 -22.95 -4.50 27.49
CA PHE A 73 -21.75 -3.94 28.11
C PHE A 73 -21.75 -4.37 29.57
N MET A 74 -20.62 -4.78 30.09
CA MET A 74 -20.42 -5.09 31.50
C MET A 74 -18.97 -4.85 31.89
N GLN A 75 -18.77 -4.28 33.07
CA GLN A 75 -17.47 -4.14 33.70
C GLN A 75 -17.26 -5.29 34.66
N ILE A 76 -16.14 -5.99 34.53
CA ILE A 76 -15.78 -7.09 35.44
C ILE A 76 -14.39 -6.83 36.00
N TYR A 77 -14.25 -6.80 37.30
CA TYR A 77 -12.98 -6.66 37.99
C TYR A 77 -12.53 -8.01 38.53
N LEU A 78 -11.24 -8.28 38.32
CA LEU A 78 -10.55 -9.43 38.91
C LEU A 78 -9.40 -8.95 39.79
N PRO A 79 -9.27 -9.39 41.03
CA PRO A 79 -8.13 -9.07 41.88
C PRO A 79 -6.81 -9.60 41.35
N GLU A 80 -6.83 -10.70 40.64
CA GLU A 80 -5.67 -11.40 40.08
C GLU A 80 -6.01 -12.15 38.80
N ALA A 81 -4.99 -12.37 37.95
CA ALA A 81 -5.11 -13.21 36.77
C ALA A 81 -5.00 -14.69 37.14
N THR A 82 -6.12 -15.41 37.05
CA THR A 82 -6.21 -16.83 37.48
C THR A 82 -6.16 -17.82 36.33
N GLY A 83 -6.43 -17.38 35.11
CA GLY A 83 -6.61 -18.24 33.97
C GLY A 83 -7.91 -19.06 33.97
N ASP A 84 -8.79 -18.79 34.90
CA ASP A 84 -10.10 -19.44 34.98
C ASP A 84 -10.97 -19.14 33.76
N GLU A 85 -11.88 -20.04 33.42
CA GLU A 85 -12.86 -19.82 32.35
C GLU A 85 -14.16 -19.24 32.92
N LEU A 86 -14.58 -18.09 32.34
CA LEU A 86 -15.89 -17.50 32.57
C LEU A 86 -16.75 -17.61 31.32
N LYS A 87 -17.71 -18.54 31.30
CA LYS A 87 -18.65 -18.71 30.20
C LYS A 87 -19.88 -17.86 30.44
N VAL A 88 -20.23 -17.00 29.49
CA VAL A 88 -21.44 -16.16 29.52
C VAL A 88 -22.45 -16.72 28.51
N GLU A 89 -23.64 -17.06 28.99
CA GLU A 89 -24.72 -17.60 28.17
C GLU A 89 -25.93 -16.66 28.20
N PHE A 90 -26.41 -16.30 27.03
CA PHE A 90 -27.63 -15.51 26.82
C PHE A 90 -28.79 -16.45 26.60
N LEU A 91 -29.82 -16.36 27.44
CA LEU A 91 -30.89 -17.36 27.57
C LEU A 91 -32.25 -16.80 27.17
N ASN A 92 -33.10 -17.67 26.63
CA ASN A 92 -34.55 -17.51 26.61
C ASN A 92 -35.17 -18.63 27.47
N GLY A 93 -35.64 -18.27 28.65
CA GLY A 93 -35.96 -19.25 29.69
C GLY A 93 -34.70 -20.04 30.05
N THR A 94 -34.73 -21.35 29.81
CA THR A 94 -33.59 -22.25 30.05
C THR A 94 -32.78 -22.52 28.77
N ALA A 95 -33.27 -22.10 27.60
CA ALA A 95 -32.64 -22.37 26.32
C ALA A 95 -31.51 -21.37 26.02
N VAL A 96 -30.29 -21.87 25.83
CA VAL A 96 -29.12 -21.08 25.44
C VAL A 96 -29.28 -20.60 23.98
N LYS A 97 -29.22 -19.29 23.79
CA LYS A 97 -29.33 -18.63 22.47
C LYS A 97 -28.00 -18.11 21.95
N ARG A 98 -27.13 -17.65 22.82
CA ARG A 98 -25.81 -17.14 22.53
C ARG A 98 -24.86 -17.57 23.64
N THR A 99 -23.59 -17.72 23.30
CA THR A 99 -22.53 -18.06 24.25
C THR A 99 -21.26 -17.28 23.94
N ALA A 100 -20.59 -16.84 24.98
CA ALA A 100 -19.22 -16.33 24.90
C ALA A 100 -18.40 -16.91 26.05
N THR A 101 -17.15 -17.23 25.83
CA THR A 101 -16.24 -17.74 26.84
C THR A 101 -15.08 -16.76 27.00
N PHE A 102 -14.78 -16.39 28.24
CA PHE A 102 -13.72 -15.49 28.61
C PHE A 102 -12.70 -16.22 29.46
N VAL A 103 -11.43 -15.86 29.32
CA VAL A 103 -10.37 -16.35 30.19
C VAL A 103 -10.02 -15.28 31.20
N CYS A 104 -10.03 -15.58 32.48
CA CYS A 104 -9.72 -14.67 33.60
C CYS A 104 -8.21 -14.50 33.74
N ASN A 105 -7.54 -14.00 32.70
CA ASN A 105 -6.09 -13.84 32.61
C ASN A 105 -5.65 -12.37 32.77
N TYR A 106 -6.42 -11.56 33.42
CA TYR A 106 -6.17 -10.15 33.67
C TYR A 106 -6.40 -9.78 35.13
N ARG A 107 -5.92 -8.61 35.52
CA ARG A 107 -6.15 -7.96 36.80
C ARG A 107 -6.78 -6.58 36.57
N GLY A 108 -7.58 -6.09 37.51
CA GLY A 108 -8.27 -4.81 37.37
C GLY A 108 -9.59 -4.91 36.60
N TRP A 109 -10.12 -3.79 36.19
CA TRP A 109 -11.36 -3.69 35.43
C TRP A 109 -11.15 -4.00 33.95
N ARG A 110 -12.08 -4.77 33.38
CA ARG A 110 -12.22 -4.94 31.91
C ARG A 110 -13.66 -4.75 31.51
N GLU A 111 -13.88 -4.03 30.43
CA GLU A 111 -15.19 -3.90 29.80
C GLU A 111 -15.38 -4.99 28.75
N PHE A 112 -16.43 -5.74 28.91
CA PHE A 112 -16.89 -6.72 27.93
C PHE A 112 -18.00 -6.09 27.12
N SER A 113 -17.73 -5.70 25.88
CA SER A 113 -18.72 -5.16 24.97
C SER A 113 -18.66 -5.88 23.64
N ARG A 114 -19.80 -6.40 23.21
CA ARG A 114 -19.95 -7.14 21.95
C ARG A 114 -21.33 -6.93 21.37
N LEU A 115 -21.40 -6.85 20.06
CA LEU A 115 -22.64 -7.03 19.35
C LEU A 115 -23.12 -8.46 19.54
N TYR A 116 -24.43 -8.65 19.74
CA TYR A 116 -24.96 -9.99 19.98
C TYR A 116 -24.72 -10.96 18.82
N ASN A 117 -24.63 -10.46 17.57
CA ASN A 117 -24.33 -11.27 16.41
C ASN A 117 -22.86 -11.71 16.31
N GLU A 118 -22.00 -11.16 17.13
CA GLU A 118 -20.58 -11.55 17.22
C GLU A 118 -20.36 -12.72 18.19
N TYR A 119 -21.36 -13.06 19.02
CA TYR A 119 -21.32 -14.26 19.84
C TYR A 119 -21.72 -15.48 19.01
N ALA A 120 -21.26 -16.65 19.41
CA ALA A 120 -21.67 -17.90 18.78
C ALA A 120 -23.19 -18.01 18.79
N SER A 121 -23.80 -18.12 17.62
CA SER A 121 -25.24 -18.04 17.45
C SER A 121 -25.90 -19.40 17.28
N THR A 122 -27.04 -19.59 17.99
CA THR A 122 -27.93 -20.75 17.80
C THR A 122 -29.32 -20.35 17.25
N GLY A 123 -29.45 -19.23 16.59
CA GLY A 123 -30.73 -18.75 16.01
C GLY A 123 -31.32 -17.51 16.70
N SER A 124 -32.53 -17.15 16.39
CA SER A 124 -33.23 -15.98 16.87
C SER A 124 -33.58 -16.01 18.39
N THR A 125 -33.85 -14.96 19.06
CA THR A 125 -33.07 -14.14 19.81
C THR A 125 -33.82 -13.21 20.79
N ASN A 126 -34.90 -13.74 21.42
CA ASN A 126 -35.36 -13.12 22.65
C ASN A 126 -34.50 -13.60 23.81
N ILE A 127 -33.84 -12.66 24.49
CA ILE A 127 -33.01 -12.91 25.66
C ILE A 127 -33.75 -12.36 26.87
N ASN A 128 -33.93 -13.21 27.92
CA ASN A 128 -34.60 -12.80 29.15
C ASN A 128 -33.83 -13.26 30.41
N ALA A 129 -32.65 -13.88 30.23
CA ALA A 129 -31.73 -14.17 31.31
C ALA A 129 -30.29 -14.28 30.77
N LEU A 130 -29.31 -13.99 31.65
CA LEU A 130 -27.91 -14.28 31.44
C LEU A 130 -27.41 -15.21 32.51
N ARG A 131 -26.54 -16.15 32.14
CA ARG A 131 -25.86 -17.04 33.07
C ARG A 131 -24.38 -16.97 32.87
N PHE A 132 -23.68 -16.68 33.95
CA PHE A 132 -22.21 -16.72 34.02
C PHE A 132 -21.83 -18.04 34.68
N THR A 133 -20.97 -18.83 34.02
CA THR A 133 -20.47 -20.07 34.60
C THR A 133 -18.97 -19.93 34.77
N LEU A 134 -18.52 -19.83 36.02
CA LEU A 134 -17.09 -19.85 36.33
C LEU A 134 -16.63 -21.30 36.44
N THR A 135 -15.54 -21.61 35.72
CA THR A 135 -14.83 -22.89 35.83
C THR A 135 -13.40 -22.58 36.24
N PRO A 136 -13.06 -22.68 37.53
CA PRO A 136 -11.73 -22.35 38.00
C PRO A 136 -10.71 -23.40 37.59
N THR A 137 -9.46 -22.94 37.32
CA THR A 137 -8.30 -23.79 37.04
C THR A 137 -7.91 -24.61 38.26
N ASP A 138 -8.08 -24.05 39.47
CA ASP A 138 -7.99 -24.76 40.75
C ASP A 138 -9.40 -24.88 41.40
N PRO A 139 -10.04 -26.04 41.39
CA PRO A 139 -11.37 -26.23 41.96
C PRO A 139 -11.48 -25.98 43.48
N ALA A 140 -10.38 -26.00 44.20
CA ALA A 140 -10.36 -25.74 45.63
C ALA A 140 -10.18 -24.25 46.00
N ALA A 141 -9.76 -23.44 45.04
CA ALA A 141 -9.52 -22.03 45.30
C ALA A 141 -10.83 -21.22 45.44
N THR A 142 -10.84 -20.30 46.38
CA THR A 142 -11.87 -19.27 46.46
C THR A 142 -11.59 -18.17 45.47
N ARG A 143 -12.59 -17.80 44.68
CA ARG A 143 -12.54 -16.75 43.70
C ARG A 143 -13.44 -15.58 44.09
N ARG A 144 -12.97 -14.38 43.81
CA ARG A 144 -13.71 -13.15 44.02
C ARG A 144 -13.75 -12.35 42.72
N MET A 145 -14.93 -11.93 42.32
CA MET A 145 -15.16 -11.14 41.11
C MET A 145 -16.12 -10.00 41.47
N TYR A 146 -15.92 -8.85 40.81
CA TYR A 146 -16.81 -7.70 40.95
C TYR A 146 -17.44 -7.37 39.61
N PHE A 147 -18.73 -7.08 39.59
CA PHE A 147 -19.50 -6.68 38.43
C PHE A 147 -20.02 -5.27 38.65
N ASP A 148 -19.90 -4.43 37.61
CA ASP A 148 -20.45 -3.07 37.68
C ASP A 148 -20.86 -2.58 36.29
N ASP A 149 -21.70 -1.55 36.28
CA ASP A 149 -22.19 -0.88 35.06
C ASP A 149 -22.61 -1.89 33.97
N VAL A 150 -23.45 -2.87 34.35
CA VAL A 150 -23.94 -3.86 33.41
C VAL A 150 -25.12 -3.29 32.64
N LYS A 151 -24.99 -3.08 31.35
CA LYS A 151 -25.99 -2.55 30.42
C LYS A 151 -26.45 -3.64 29.45
N LEU A 152 -27.68 -4.08 29.58
CA LEU A 152 -28.30 -5.04 28.69
C LEU A 152 -29.02 -4.31 27.57
N ASN A 153 -28.93 -4.79 26.34
CA ASN A 153 -29.60 -4.23 25.17
C ASN A 153 -29.27 -2.74 24.94
N ALA A 154 -28.03 -2.35 25.21
CA ALA A 154 -27.55 -1.01 24.90
C ALA A 154 -27.32 -0.83 23.40
N THR A 155 -27.56 0.39 22.91
CA THR A 155 -27.16 0.71 21.53
C THR A 155 -25.65 0.52 21.36
N ALA A 156 -25.28 -0.31 20.41
CA ALA A 156 -23.88 -0.56 20.15
C ALA A 156 -23.22 0.66 19.50
N ASP A 157 -22.13 1.12 20.08
CA ASP A 157 -21.16 1.92 19.37
C ASP A 157 -20.21 0.98 18.62
N ALA A 158 -20.38 0.87 17.32
CA ALA A 158 -19.56 -0.02 16.48
C ALA A 158 -18.06 0.32 16.53
N ALA A 159 -17.72 1.54 16.89
CA ALA A 159 -16.33 1.95 17.07
C ALA A 159 -15.69 1.33 18.32
N ARG A 160 -16.52 1.01 19.33
CA ARG A 160 -16.07 0.46 20.62
C ARG A 160 -16.09 -1.06 20.71
N VAL A 161 -16.66 -1.71 19.72
CA VAL A 161 -16.66 -3.17 19.71
C VAL A 161 -15.26 -3.62 19.26
N PRO A 162 -14.52 -4.37 20.09
CA PRO A 162 -13.25 -4.92 19.65
C PRO A 162 -13.40 -5.63 18.31
N GLY A 163 -12.51 -5.38 17.40
CA GLY A 163 -12.63 -5.90 16.06
C GLY A 163 -12.98 -4.86 14.98
N LYS A 164 -13.28 -3.62 15.35
CA LYS A 164 -13.66 -2.57 14.40
C LYS A 164 -12.60 -1.50 14.17
N GLN A 165 -11.52 -1.51 14.93
CA GLN A 165 -10.45 -0.53 14.83
C GLN A 165 -9.08 -1.17 15.07
N TRP A 166 -8.10 -0.39 15.52
CA TRP A 166 -6.77 -0.82 15.89
C TRP A 166 -6.70 -1.99 16.86
N VAL A 167 -7.67 -2.11 17.75
CA VAL A 167 -7.79 -3.24 18.69
C VAL A 167 -8.42 -4.48 18.07
N LYS A 168 -8.77 -4.43 16.81
CA LYS A 168 -9.26 -5.58 16.07
C LYS A 168 -8.14 -6.60 15.95
N ASP A 169 -8.45 -7.87 16.13
CA ASP A 169 -7.56 -8.98 15.82
C ASP A 169 -6.34 -9.13 16.76
N TYR A 170 -6.35 -8.49 17.92
CA TYR A 170 -5.30 -8.66 18.94
C TYR A 170 -5.56 -9.84 19.83
N ALA A 171 -5.42 -10.96 19.26
CA ALA A 171 -5.70 -12.17 19.97
C ALA A 171 -4.49 -13.03 20.23
N TYR A 172 -3.33 -12.44 20.15
CA TYR A 172 -2.09 -13.16 20.43
C TYR A 172 -2.01 -13.68 21.86
N LEU A 173 -2.77 -13.09 22.76
CA LEU A 173 -2.82 -13.51 24.15
C LEU A 173 -4.22 -13.96 24.49
N LYS A 174 -4.77 -14.91 24.32
CA LYS A 174 -6.04 -15.49 24.79
C LYS A 174 -6.72 -14.65 25.87
N VAL A 175 -6.88 -13.31 25.57
CA VAL A 175 -7.57 -12.45 26.51
C VAL A 175 -9.05 -12.75 26.54
N ASN A 176 -9.69 -12.25 27.55
CA ASN A 176 -11.02 -12.53 27.97
C ASN A 176 -12.18 -12.08 27.07
N THR A 177 -11.93 -11.42 25.98
CA THR A 177 -12.98 -11.02 25.06
C THR A 177 -13.13 -12.04 23.95
N ALA A 178 -13.37 -13.16 24.37
CA ALA A 178 -13.98 -14.24 23.66
C ALA A 178 -13.59 -14.47 22.21
N SER A 179 -14.52 -14.24 21.37
CA SER A 179 -14.50 -14.78 20.02
C SER A 179 -13.43 -14.20 19.10
N VAL A 180 -12.98 -12.99 19.33
CA VAL A 180 -11.93 -12.39 18.51
C VAL A 180 -10.56 -12.92 18.91
N ALA A 181 -10.35 -13.03 20.21
CA ALA A 181 -9.06 -13.38 20.76
C ALA A 181 -8.60 -14.77 20.34
N LEU A 182 -9.46 -15.74 20.48
CA LEU A 182 -9.09 -17.13 20.27
C LEU A 182 -9.01 -17.52 18.79
N ALA A 183 -9.80 -16.88 17.94
CA ALA A 183 -9.86 -17.22 16.52
C ALA A 183 -8.63 -16.79 15.72
N ALA A 184 -7.91 -15.76 16.17
CA ALA A 184 -6.75 -15.27 15.46
C ALA A 184 -5.43 -15.94 15.85
N ASN A 185 -5.42 -16.73 16.90
CA ASN A 185 -4.23 -17.36 17.45
C ASN A 185 -3.96 -18.71 16.77
N GLU A 186 -3.51 -18.63 15.52
CA GLU A 186 -3.31 -19.80 14.66
C GLU A 186 -1.87 -20.36 14.74
N VAL A 187 -0.98 -19.69 15.46
CA VAL A 187 0.41 -20.09 15.65
C VAL A 187 0.65 -20.38 17.11
N ASP A 188 1.51 -21.36 17.38
CA ASP A 188 1.88 -21.73 18.75
C ASP A 188 2.48 -20.54 19.52
N LEU A 189 1.93 -20.31 20.71
CA LEU A 189 2.35 -19.27 21.64
C LEU A 189 3.26 -19.78 22.76
N GLU A 190 3.67 -21.04 22.73
CA GLU A 190 4.52 -21.60 23.78
C GLU A 190 5.85 -20.85 23.88
N VAL A 191 6.20 -20.53 25.11
CA VAL A 191 7.48 -19.94 25.44
C VAL A 191 8.52 -21.03 25.60
N GLN A 192 9.56 -20.99 24.78
CA GLN A 192 10.68 -21.92 24.84
C GLN A 192 11.81 -21.30 25.66
N THR A 193 12.67 -22.16 26.24
CA THR A 193 13.90 -21.69 26.89
C THR A 193 14.86 -21.12 25.85
N PRO A 194 15.24 -19.82 25.92
CA PRO A 194 16.16 -19.24 24.94
C PRO A 194 17.55 -19.84 25.00
N SER A 195 18.21 -19.88 23.86
CA SER A 195 19.63 -20.20 23.77
C SER A 195 20.53 -19.06 24.31
N VAL A 196 21.79 -19.37 24.53
CA VAL A 196 22.79 -18.36 24.96
C VAL A 196 22.96 -17.26 23.90
N GLU A 197 22.93 -17.64 22.62
CA GLU A 197 23.01 -16.68 21.50
C GLU A 197 21.79 -15.76 21.46
N GLU A 198 20.59 -16.32 21.57
CA GLU A 198 19.33 -15.54 21.59
C GLU A 198 19.31 -14.55 22.75
N LEU A 199 19.81 -14.94 23.93
CA LEU A 199 19.90 -14.02 25.08
C LEU A 199 20.90 -12.89 24.85
N ALA A 200 22.07 -13.19 24.26
CA ALA A 200 23.06 -12.16 23.93
C ALA A 200 22.53 -11.17 22.88
N ASP A 201 21.85 -11.68 21.89
CA ASP A 201 21.23 -10.88 20.83
C ASP A 201 20.05 -10.07 21.33
N LEU A 202 19.25 -10.62 22.25
CA LEU A 202 18.20 -9.86 22.95
C LEU A 202 18.77 -8.64 23.68
N GLN A 203 19.90 -8.77 24.38
CA GLN A 203 20.53 -7.62 25.05
C GLN A 203 21.02 -6.57 24.04
N THR A 204 21.54 -7.04 22.90
CA THR A 204 21.90 -6.16 21.77
C THR A 204 20.70 -5.40 21.24
N LEU A 205 19.56 -6.06 21.06
CA LEU A 205 18.31 -5.42 20.60
C LEU A 205 17.75 -4.45 21.64
N ARG A 206 17.73 -4.80 22.92
CA ARG A 206 17.31 -3.92 23.99
C ARG A 206 18.12 -2.62 24.02
N ALA A 207 19.43 -2.69 23.79
CA ALA A 207 20.29 -1.51 23.72
C ALA A 207 19.96 -0.63 22.51
N ARG A 208 19.66 -1.22 21.34
CA ARG A 208 19.32 -0.50 20.11
C ARG A 208 17.92 0.10 20.13
N LEU A 209 16.98 -0.59 20.74
CA LEU A 209 15.55 -0.26 20.75
C LEU A 209 15.13 0.47 22.03
N LYS A 210 16.10 0.87 22.86
CA LYS A 210 15.82 1.65 24.06
C LYS A 210 14.97 2.88 23.70
N PRO A 211 13.82 3.07 24.34
CA PRO A 211 12.99 4.24 24.08
C PRO A 211 13.72 5.53 24.45
N GLU A 212 13.41 6.61 23.73
CA GLU A 212 13.89 7.93 24.13
C GLU A 212 13.28 8.31 25.48
N THR A 213 14.13 8.73 26.40
CA THR A 213 13.68 9.24 27.70
C THR A 213 12.92 10.54 27.49
N PRO A 214 11.81 10.78 28.21
CA PRO A 214 11.04 12.02 28.07
C PRO A 214 11.89 13.23 28.44
N ALA A 215 12.42 13.89 27.44
CA ALA A 215 13.26 15.09 27.61
C ALA A 215 12.40 16.36 27.59
N TYR A 216 11.71 16.65 28.66
CA TYR A 216 11.06 17.95 28.77
C TYR A 216 12.04 18.96 29.39
N SER A 217 12.79 19.64 28.53
CA SER A 217 13.70 20.70 28.92
C SER A 217 12.98 21.84 29.66
N SER A 218 11.68 21.99 29.47
CA SER A 218 10.81 23.00 30.14
C SER A 218 10.28 22.56 31.50
N ILE A 219 10.51 21.30 31.95
CA ILE A 219 10.05 20.88 33.28
C ILE A 219 10.90 21.56 34.36
N ASN A 220 10.25 22.43 35.09
CA ASN A 220 10.79 23.01 36.30
C ASN A 220 10.06 22.45 37.52
N THR A 221 10.62 22.75 38.70
CA THR A 221 10.04 22.28 39.97
C THR A 221 8.59 22.72 40.17
N ALA A 222 8.22 23.93 39.74
CA ALA A 222 6.84 24.40 39.87
C ALA A 222 5.86 23.61 38.97
N THR A 223 6.24 23.32 37.74
CA THR A 223 5.45 22.51 36.84
C THR A 223 5.28 21.08 37.35
N ALA A 224 6.36 20.45 37.79
CA ALA A 224 6.30 19.12 38.39
C ALA A 224 5.44 19.08 39.65
N LYS A 225 5.58 20.04 40.56
CA LYS A 225 4.72 20.16 41.75
C LYS A 225 3.26 20.36 41.39
N ASN A 226 2.96 21.11 40.35
CA ASN A 226 1.57 21.24 39.87
C ASN A 226 1.00 19.90 39.44
N TRP A 227 1.75 19.09 38.70
CA TRP A 227 1.34 17.74 38.31
C TRP A 227 1.20 16.79 39.51
N VAL A 228 2.07 16.88 40.50
CA VAL A 228 1.96 16.13 41.76
C VAL A 228 0.72 16.55 42.54
N ASN A 229 0.44 17.87 42.64
CA ASN A 229 -0.69 18.41 43.39
C ASN A 229 -2.05 18.14 42.70
N ASN A 230 -2.06 18.00 41.37
CA ASN A 230 -3.22 17.54 40.61
C ASN A 230 -3.38 16.02 40.68
N ASN A 231 -2.95 15.44 41.76
CA ASN A 231 -2.88 14.02 41.96
C ASN A 231 -4.26 13.39 41.86
N ILE A 232 -4.32 12.26 41.18
CA ILE A 232 -5.47 11.38 41.21
C ILE A 232 -5.55 10.79 42.62
N GLN A 233 -6.69 10.96 43.26
CA GLN A 233 -6.91 10.37 44.58
C GLN A 233 -6.94 8.85 44.44
N VAL A 234 -6.05 8.17 45.14
CA VAL A 234 -5.95 6.71 45.15
C VAL A 234 -6.09 6.22 46.57
N THR A 235 -7.03 5.32 46.79
CA THR A 235 -7.20 4.58 48.03
C THR A 235 -6.63 3.18 47.85
N ARG A 236 -5.76 2.79 48.81
CA ARG A 236 -5.15 1.44 48.77
C ARG A 236 -5.57 0.63 49.99
N ASN A 237 -5.70 -0.66 49.79
CA ASN A 237 -5.83 -1.65 50.81
C ASN A 237 -4.54 -1.81 51.61
N ALA A 238 -4.59 -2.48 52.76
CA ALA A 238 -3.44 -2.72 53.62
C ALA A 238 -2.31 -3.52 52.92
N ASP A 239 -2.64 -4.33 51.97
CA ASP A 239 -1.70 -5.10 51.13
C ASP A 239 -1.13 -4.28 49.95
N GLY A 240 -1.51 -2.99 49.84
CA GLY A 240 -1.07 -2.12 48.77
C GLY A 240 -1.88 -2.20 47.48
N SER A 241 -2.86 -3.13 47.35
CA SER A 241 -3.75 -3.17 46.21
C SER A 241 -4.60 -1.92 46.10
N LEU A 242 -5.04 -1.56 44.89
CA LEU A 242 -5.94 -0.43 44.69
C LEU A 242 -7.35 -0.80 45.13
N LEU A 243 -7.92 0.01 46.00
CA LEU A 243 -9.32 -0.09 46.41
C LEU A 243 -10.18 0.64 45.40
N ASN A 244 -9.94 1.90 45.19
CA ASN A 244 -10.52 2.75 44.13
C ASN A 244 -9.68 4.02 43.96
N GLY A 245 -10.06 4.81 42.97
CA GLY A 245 -9.42 6.09 42.69
C GLY A 245 -10.29 6.97 41.81
N THR A 246 -9.78 8.14 41.40
CA THR A 246 -10.47 9.01 40.46
C THR A 246 -10.69 8.27 39.16
N VAL A 247 -11.94 8.06 38.77
CA VAL A 247 -12.31 7.30 37.57
C VAL A 247 -11.81 8.04 36.34
N ILE A 248 -11.06 7.33 35.53
CA ILE A 248 -10.73 7.76 34.17
C ILE A 248 -11.80 7.19 33.29
N ASN A 249 -12.43 8.04 32.47
CA ASN A 249 -13.50 7.59 31.59
C ASN A 249 -12.94 6.60 30.55
N THR A 250 -13.14 5.32 30.82
CA THR A 250 -12.84 4.21 29.91
C THR A 250 -14.11 3.50 29.48
N THR A 251 -15.27 4.04 29.88
CA THR A 251 -16.58 3.44 29.64
C THR A 251 -17.28 4.09 28.45
N HIS A 252 -17.81 3.29 27.57
CA HIS A 252 -18.81 3.59 26.54
C HIS A 252 -18.53 4.69 25.50
N ALA A 253 -17.49 5.50 25.64
CA ALA A 253 -17.10 6.48 24.63
C ALA A 253 -15.64 6.29 24.22
N ALA A 254 -15.37 6.30 22.91
CA ALA A 254 -14.00 6.28 22.43
C ALA A 254 -13.24 7.47 22.99
N LEU A 255 -11.99 7.22 23.41
CA LEU A 255 -11.13 8.26 23.98
C LEU A 255 -10.75 9.27 22.89
N THR A 256 -10.94 10.53 23.20
CA THR A 256 -10.52 11.62 22.31
C THR A 256 -8.99 11.76 22.27
N ASP A 257 -8.47 12.38 21.23
CA ASP A 257 -7.03 12.68 21.13
C ASP A 257 -6.54 13.53 22.32
N ASP A 258 -7.36 14.45 22.82
CA ASP A 258 -7.01 15.30 23.96
C ASP A 258 -6.97 14.51 25.29
N GLU A 259 -7.86 13.54 25.49
CA GLU A 259 -7.83 12.66 26.68
C GLU A 259 -6.57 11.79 26.66
N LEU A 260 -6.26 11.16 25.53
CA LEU A 260 -5.04 10.34 25.36
C LEU A 260 -3.77 11.18 25.51
N LYS A 261 -3.76 12.38 24.96
CA LYS A 261 -2.67 13.34 25.12
C LYS A 261 -2.49 13.74 26.57
N THR A 262 -3.56 13.96 27.30
CA THR A 262 -3.51 14.31 28.74
C THR A 262 -2.88 13.18 29.54
N VAL A 263 -3.32 11.93 29.34
CA VAL A 263 -2.72 10.74 29.97
C VAL A 263 -1.22 10.64 29.64
N SER A 264 -0.88 10.70 28.37
CA SER A 264 0.50 10.57 27.89
C SER A 264 1.40 11.66 28.47
N THR A 265 0.97 12.91 28.38
CA THR A 265 1.74 14.07 28.85
C THR A 265 1.96 14.01 30.35
N ARG A 266 0.94 13.66 31.14
CA ARG A 266 1.07 13.56 32.59
C ARG A 266 2.10 12.52 33.00
N LEU A 267 2.04 11.30 32.42
CA LEU A 267 3.02 10.25 32.72
C LEU A 267 4.43 10.66 32.34
N GLN A 268 4.60 11.25 31.16
CA GLN A 268 5.91 11.70 30.70
C GLN A 268 6.49 12.83 31.55
N PHE A 269 5.67 13.79 32.01
CA PHE A 269 6.10 14.86 32.93
C PHE A 269 6.52 14.31 34.29
N LEU A 270 5.77 13.39 34.86
CA LEU A 270 6.11 12.73 36.11
C LEU A 270 7.40 11.90 35.97
N ALA A 271 7.57 11.16 34.90
CA ALA A 271 8.79 10.44 34.61
C ALA A 271 10.01 11.35 34.49
N ALA A 272 9.89 12.47 33.77
CA ALA A 272 10.96 13.47 33.73
C ALA A 272 11.21 14.17 35.08
N GLY A 273 10.17 14.30 35.89
CA GLY A 273 10.31 14.79 37.27
C GLY A 273 11.06 13.81 38.17
N ILE A 274 10.87 12.49 37.98
CA ILE A 274 11.64 11.44 38.66
C ILE A 274 13.12 11.54 38.28
N GLU A 275 13.42 11.66 36.99
CA GLU A 275 14.79 11.80 36.48
C GLU A 275 15.50 13.03 37.09
N LYS A 276 14.74 14.11 37.38
CA LYS A 276 15.24 15.34 38.01
C LYS A 276 15.15 15.33 39.55
N GLU A 277 14.83 14.19 40.14
CA GLU A 277 14.72 14.01 41.60
C GLU A 277 13.71 14.98 42.27
N ILE A 278 12.64 15.36 41.54
CA ILE A 278 11.63 16.25 42.10
C ILE A 278 10.71 15.47 43.06
N SER A 279 10.66 15.94 44.31
CA SER A 279 9.89 15.30 45.39
C SER A 279 8.42 15.08 45.03
N GLY A 280 7.90 13.88 45.31
CA GLY A 280 6.52 13.45 45.05
C GLY A 280 6.24 12.93 43.65
N CYS A 281 7.15 13.13 42.68
CA CYS A 281 6.91 12.65 41.32
C CYS A 281 6.88 11.13 41.23
N ARG A 282 7.72 10.44 42.01
CA ARG A 282 7.73 8.96 42.04
C ARG A 282 6.39 8.39 42.50
N GLU A 283 5.92 8.87 43.65
CA GLU A 283 4.64 8.42 44.21
C GLU A 283 3.46 8.78 43.29
N ALA A 284 3.44 10.00 42.75
CA ALA A 284 2.40 10.42 41.83
C ALA A 284 2.40 9.61 40.52
N PHE A 285 3.57 9.26 40.00
CA PHE A 285 3.73 8.42 38.80
C PHE A 285 3.18 7.02 39.09
N ASP A 286 3.60 6.37 40.17
CA ASP A 286 3.15 5.03 40.51
C ASP A 286 1.65 4.96 40.74
N ASN A 287 1.10 5.91 41.47
CA ASN A 287 -0.34 5.96 41.72
C ASN A 287 -1.14 6.20 40.45
N TYR A 288 -0.68 7.10 39.58
CA TYR A 288 -1.38 7.39 38.33
C TYR A 288 -1.33 6.21 37.35
N LEU A 289 -0.14 5.62 37.17
CA LEU A 289 0.02 4.48 36.28
C LEU A 289 -0.76 3.26 36.80
N ASP A 290 -0.65 2.95 38.10
CA ASP A 290 -1.38 1.82 38.69
C ASP A 290 -2.89 2.01 38.55
N LEU A 291 -3.40 3.22 38.73
CA LEU A 291 -4.82 3.50 38.54
C LEU A 291 -5.25 3.33 37.09
N LEU A 292 -4.46 3.82 36.13
CA LEU A 292 -4.75 3.62 34.71
C LEU A 292 -4.85 2.12 34.37
N LEU A 293 -3.88 1.35 34.78
CA LEU A 293 -3.83 -0.10 34.55
C LEU A 293 -5.00 -0.82 35.22
N ASP A 294 -5.30 -0.46 36.45
CA ASP A 294 -6.44 -0.99 37.20
C ASP A 294 -7.79 -0.66 36.53
N GLN A 295 -7.93 0.55 35.97
CA GLN A 295 -9.17 1.01 35.33
C GLN A 295 -9.32 0.51 33.89
N GLY A 296 -8.43 -0.33 33.38
CA GLY A 296 -8.56 -0.96 32.06
C GLY A 296 -7.71 -0.34 30.93
N PHE A 297 -6.79 0.59 31.23
CA PHE A 297 -5.70 0.95 30.32
C PHE A 297 -4.65 -0.16 30.33
N ALA A 298 -5.00 -1.31 29.83
CA ALA A 298 -4.23 -2.52 29.91
C ALA A 298 -4.62 -3.46 28.77
N GLU A 299 -3.87 -4.54 28.63
CA GLU A 299 -4.21 -5.60 27.69
C GLU A 299 -5.62 -6.15 27.95
N GLY A 300 -6.37 -6.38 26.90
CA GLY A 300 -7.77 -6.80 26.99
C GLY A 300 -8.74 -5.68 27.38
N GLY A 301 -8.25 -4.49 27.65
CA GLY A 301 -9.08 -3.32 27.95
C GLY A 301 -9.81 -2.79 26.71
N ASN A 302 -10.92 -2.10 26.93
CA ASN A 302 -11.69 -1.49 25.84
C ASN A 302 -11.19 -0.08 25.53
N ILE A 303 -9.91 0.05 25.20
CA ILE A 303 -9.28 1.31 24.80
C ILE A 303 -9.43 1.46 23.30
N ILE A 304 -10.28 2.39 22.89
CA ILE A 304 -10.57 2.68 21.50
C ILE A 304 -10.31 4.14 21.25
N PHE A 305 -9.63 4.43 20.15
CA PHE A 305 -9.31 5.78 19.74
C PHE A 305 -10.48 6.40 18.97
N ALA A 306 -10.93 7.58 19.39
CA ALA A 306 -12.03 8.29 18.75
C ALA A 306 -11.68 8.78 17.34
N SER A 307 -10.45 9.21 17.12
CA SER A 307 -9.95 9.57 15.82
C SER A 307 -9.42 8.34 15.08
N ASN A 308 -9.17 8.51 13.79
CA ASN A 308 -8.56 7.46 13.00
C ASN A 308 -7.22 7.01 13.61
N SER A 309 -6.83 5.82 13.24
CA SER A 309 -5.63 5.13 13.73
C SER A 309 -4.29 5.86 13.52
N TYR A 310 -4.27 7.02 12.90
CA TYR A 310 -3.02 7.72 12.57
C TYR A 310 -2.54 8.69 13.66
N THR A 311 -3.41 9.47 14.28
CA THR A 311 -3.00 10.56 15.17
C THR A 311 -2.81 10.08 16.60
N ALA A 312 -3.84 9.49 17.19
CA ALA A 312 -3.81 9.08 18.59
C ALA A 312 -2.75 8.01 18.90
N PRO A 313 -2.58 6.93 18.14
CA PRO A 313 -1.53 5.94 18.38
C PRO A 313 -0.13 6.53 18.34
N ARG A 314 0.13 7.46 17.41
CA ARG A 314 1.45 8.11 17.29
C ARG A 314 1.86 8.96 18.48
N GLN A 315 0.91 9.42 19.27
CA GLN A 315 1.17 10.16 20.51
C GLN A 315 1.21 9.22 21.71
N PHE A 316 0.23 8.34 21.81
CA PHE A 316 0.04 7.50 22.97
C PHE A 316 1.09 6.38 23.09
N ILE A 317 1.30 5.60 22.04
CA ILE A 317 2.19 4.43 22.09
C ILE A 317 3.65 4.81 22.39
N PRO A 318 4.26 5.78 21.66
CA PRO A 318 5.61 6.22 22.00
C PRO A 318 5.73 6.77 23.44
N ALA A 319 4.69 7.44 23.94
CA ALA A 319 4.68 7.92 25.32
C ALA A 319 4.70 6.75 26.32
N MET A 320 3.89 5.72 26.09
CA MET A 320 3.88 4.51 26.94
C MET A 320 5.23 3.78 26.89
N LEU A 321 5.85 3.65 25.74
CA LEU A 321 7.19 3.06 25.62
C LEU A 321 8.24 3.93 26.35
N SER A 322 8.15 5.25 26.26
CA SER A 322 9.13 6.18 26.85
C SER A 322 9.19 6.14 28.38
N ILE A 323 8.11 5.73 29.05
CA ILE A 323 8.06 5.65 30.51
C ILE A 323 8.56 4.32 31.07
N LEU A 324 8.79 3.30 30.25
CA LEU A 324 9.24 1.97 30.69
C LEU A 324 10.47 2.00 31.62
N PRO A 325 11.49 2.84 31.43
CA PRO A 325 12.63 2.90 32.35
C PRO A 325 12.27 3.30 33.79
N PHE A 326 11.11 3.92 33.97
CA PHE A 326 10.63 4.41 35.27
C PHE A 326 9.63 3.45 35.93
N CYS A 327 9.22 2.41 35.24
CA CYS A 327 8.26 1.41 35.68
C CYS A 327 8.94 0.32 36.52
N SER A 328 8.22 -0.20 37.54
CA SER A 328 8.54 -1.49 38.16
C SER A 328 8.38 -2.62 37.12
N ASP A 329 8.93 -3.80 37.38
CA ASP A 329 8.86 -4.91 36.43
C ASP A 329 7.41 -5.33 36.13
N ARG A 330 6.54 -5.33 37.14
CA ARG A 330 5.10 -5.54 36.94
C ARG A 330 4.47 -4.47 36.03
N GLN A 331 4.76 -3.19 36.31
CA GLN A 331 4.26 -2.09 35.47
C GLN A 331 4.79 -2.16 34.04
N LYS A 332 6.06 -2.57 33.84
CA LYS A 332 6.63 -2.77 32.50
C LYS A 332 5.86 -3.84 31.72
N GLU A 333 5.62 -4.98 32.35
CA GLU A 333 4.87 -6.08 31.74
C GLU A 333 3.47 -5.63 31.35
N GLU A 334 2.72 -4.98 32.27
CA GLU A 334 1.38 -4.47 32.00
C GLU A 334 1.34 -3.38 30.91
N VAL A 335 2.30 -2.46 30.90
CA VAL A 335 2.42 -1.41 29.88
C VAL A 335 2.79 -2.01 28.52
N ILE A 336 3.67 -3.01 28.47
CA ILE A 336 4.00 -3.72 27.23
C ILE A 336 2.78 -4.48 26.73
N GLY A 337 2.02 -5.14 27.59
CA GLY A 337 0.76 -5.75 27.24
C GLY A 337 -0.23 -4.76 26.64
N LEU A 338 -0.36 -3.59 27.26
CA LEU A 338 -1.16 -2.47 26.72
C LEU A 338 -0.69 -2.04 25.34
N VAL A 339 0.61 -1.81 25.14
CA VAL A 339 1.16 -1.40 23.82
C VAL A 339 0.86 -2.47 22.78
N LYS A 340 1.09 -3.73 23.08
CA LYS A 340 0.77 -4.84 22.18
C LYS A 340 -0.72 -4.89 21.87
N TRP A 341 -1.58 -4.64 22.84
CA TRP A 341 -3.03 -4.61 22.67
C TRP A 341 -3.49 -3.55 21.67
N VAL A 342 -2.82 -2.40 21.61
CA VAL A 342 -3.23 -1.26 20.79
C VAL A 342 -2.38 -1.05 19.52
N CYS A 343 -1.41 -1.93 19.19
CA CYS A 343 -0.51 -1.77 18.07
C CYS A 343 -0.57 -2.89 17.01
N TYR A 344 -1.66 -3.61 16.86
CA TYR A 344 -1.81 -4.74 15.92
C TYR A 344 -0.88 -5.93 16.16
N TYR A 345 -0.35 -6.10 17.33
CA TYR A 345 0.64 -7.11 17.64
C TYR A 345 0.16 -8.54 17.36
N GLY A 346 -1.12 -8.80 17.50
CA GLY A 346 -1.75 -10.10 17.23
C GLY A 346 -1.51 -10.64 15.81
N ALA A 347 -1.31 -9.74 14.84
CA ALA A 347 -1.02 -10.12 13.46
C ALA A 347 0.28 -10.94 13.31
N CYS A 348 1.21 -10.83 14.26
CA CYS A 348 2.44 -11.62 14.27
C CYS A 348 2.19 -13.12 14.45
N TYR A 349 1.00 -13.50 14.94
CA TYR A 349 0.60 -14.86 15.26
C TYR A 349 -0.46 -15.46 14.33
N TYR A 350 -0.82 -14.76 13.26
CA TYR A 350 -1.70 -15.31 12.23
C TYR A 350 -1.03 -16.45 11.47
N SER A 351 -1.82 -17.39 10.98
CA SER A 351 -1.37 -18.34 9.94
C SER A 351 -0.98 -17.57 8.66
N GLU A 352 -0.27 -18.25 7.79
CA GLU A 352 0.13 -17.64 6.52
C GLU A 352 -1.08 -17.22 5.67
N ASP A 353 -2.10 -18.09 5.58
CA ASP A 353 -3.32 -17.79 4.83
C ASP A 353 -4.08 -16.61 5.42
N THR A 354 -4.26 -16.58 6.74
CA THR A 354 -4.90 -15.46 7.43
C THR A 354 -4.09 -14.18 7.25
N TRP A 355 -2.78 -14.28 7.31
CA TRP A 355 -1.89 -13.16 7.11
C TRP A 355 -2.03 -12.59 5.69
N LEU A 356 -1.90 -13.40 4.64
CA LEU A 356 -2.01 -12.97 3.25
C LEU A 356 -3.36 -12.29 2.95
N ALA A 357 -4.45 -12.78 3.56
CA ALA A 357 -5.77 -12.17 3.42
C ALA A 357 -5.94 -10.82 4.15
N ASN A 358 -5.08 -10.52 5.13
CA ASN A 358 -5.18 -9.35 5.99
C ASN A 358 -3.94 -8.44 5.91
N ILE A 359 -3.08 -8.62 4.91
CA ILE A 359 -1.88 -7.79 4.75
C ILE A 359 -2.24 -6.31 4.56
N ASN A 360 -1.57 -5.45 5.30
CA ASN A 360 -1.87 -4.02 5.32
C ASN A 360 -0.58 -3.20 5.51
N SER A 361 -0.25 -2.38 4.53
CA SER A 361 0.93 -1.51 4.55
C SER A 361 0.88 -0.46 5.66
N ASP A 362 -0.31 -0.02 6.08
CA ASP A 362 -0.46 0.92 7.20
C ASP A 362 -0.02 0.30 8.52
N VAL A 363 -0.27 -1.00 8.72
CA VAL A 363 0.22 -1.70 9.92
C VAL A 363 1.73 -1.73 9.95
N VAL A 364 2.38 -2.04 8.82
CA VAL A 364 3.85 -1.99 8.71
C VAL A 364 4.37 -0.59 8.99
N TYR A 365 3.77 0.41 8.36
CA TYR A 365 4.19 1.80 8.50
C TYR A 365 4.08 2.33 9.93
N LEU A 366 2.95 2.05 10.58
CA LEU A 366 2.64 2.64 11.88
C LEU A 366 3.15 1.79 13.05
N ALA A 367 2.97 0.48 12.98
CA ALA A 367 3.08 -0.38 14.15
C ALA A 367 4.37 -1.19 14.24
N LEU A 368 5.03 -1.52 13.13
CA LEU A 368 6.17 -2.44 13.14
C LEU A 368 7.28 -2.03 14.12
N GLY A 369 7.63 -0.75 14.17
CA GLY A 369 8.64 -0.27 15.12
C GLY A 369 8.21 -0.44 16.58
N TRP A 370 6.94 -0.21 16.88
CA TRP A 370 6.39 -0.40 18.23
C TRP A 370 6.25 -1.88 18.59
N MET A 371 5.89 -2.72 17.64
CA MET A 371 5.84 -4.17 17.82
C MET A 371 7.21 -4.69 18.21
N LEU A 372 8.25 -4.29 17.48
CA LEU A 372 9.62 -4.72 17.76
C LEU A 372 10.13 -4.20 19.12
N GLN A 373 9.82 -2.95 19.46
CA GLN A 373 10.16 -2.40 20.78
C GLN A 373 9.42 -3.13 21.90
N ALA A 374 8.11 -3.35 21.77
CA ALA A 374 7.31 -4.05 22.77
C ALA A 374 7.76 -5.51 22.97
N ALA A 375 8.19 -6.18 21.89
CA ALA A 375 8.76 -7.52 21.97
C ALA A 375 10.08 -7.53 22.72
N ALA A 376 11.04 -6.70 22.31
CA ALA A 376 12.40 -6.68 22.87
C ALA A 376 12.45 -6.18 24.31
N LEU A 377 11.58 -5.24 24.69
CA LEU A 377 11.59 -4.61 26.00
C LEU A 377 10.75 -5.34 27.05
N ASN A 378 10.16 -6.48 26.71
CA ASN A 378 9.50 -7.34 27.70
C ASN A 378 10.49 -7.72 28.81
N PRO A 379 10.17 -7.59 30.11
CA PRO A 379 11.07 -7.94 31.19
C PRO A 379 11.38 -9.45 31.29
N ASP A 380 10.48 -10.31 30.85
CA ASP A 380 10.71 -11.75 30.77
C ASP A 380 11.46 -12.11 29.47
N ASP A 381 12.69 -12.60 29.62
CA ASP A 381 13.59 -12.88 28.49
C ASP A 381 13.04 -13.95 27.55
N ALA A 382 12.41 -14.97 28.06
CA ALA A 382 11.88 -16.06 27.24
C ALA A 382 10.67 -15.60 26.40
N THR A 383 9.79 -14.82 27.01
CA THR A 383 8.68 -14.16 26.31
C THR A 383 9.21 -13.16 25.26
N ALA A 384 10.23 -12.37 25.60
CA ALA A 384 10.82 -11.43 24.67
C ALA A 384 11.39 -12.12 23.42
N VAL A 385 12.11 -13.21 23.58
CA VAL A 385 12.67 -14.01 22.47
C VAL A 385 11.55 -14.61 21.61
N ARG A 386 10.53 -15.22 22.20
CA ARG A 386 9.35 -15.70 21.47
C ARG A 386 8.73 -14.58 20.64
N ASP A 387 8.53 -13.43 21.24
CA ASP A 387 7.85 -12.30 20.63
C ASP A 387 8.68 -11.66 19.52
N ILE A 388 9.99 -11.56 19.67
CA ILE A 388 10.88 -11.09 18.59
C ILE A 388 10.84 -12.03 17.39
N LYS A 389 10.85 -13.36 17.62
CA LYS A 389 10.70 -14.35 16.55
C LYS A 389 9.34 -14.22 15.84
N ALA A 390 8.28 -13.88 16.56
CA ALA A 390 6.99 -13.60 15.96
C ALA A 390 7.03 -12.34 15.08
N VAL A 391 7.69 -11.27 15.52
CA VAL A 391 7.89 -10.07 14.71
C VAL A 391 8.80 -10.34 13.50
N GLN A 392 9.87 -11.13 13.66
CA GLN A 392 10.72 -11.55 12.54
C GLN A 392 9.89 -12.26 11.46
N ARG A 393 9.10 -13.27 11.86
CA ARG A 393 8.20 -14.00 10.95
C ARG A 393 7.18 -13.06 10.29
N PHE A 394 6.60 -12.11 11.05
CA PHE A 394 5.74 -11.07 10.53
C PHE A 394 6.46 -10.23 9.46
N MET A 395 7.69 -9.79 9.70
CA MET A 395 8.48 -9.05 8.72
C MET A 395 8.73 -9.86 7.45
N GLU A 396 9.13 -11.12 7.57
CA GLU A 396 9.37 -12.00 6.42
C GLU A 396 8.12 -12.18 5.56
N ARG A 397 6.97 -12.40 6.18
CA ARG A 397 5.67 -12.53 5.51
C ARG A 397 5.23 -11.24 4.83
N ASN A 398 5.59 -10.06 5.38
CA ASN A 398 5.29 -8.77 4.75
C ASN A 398 6.05 -8.53 3.45
N THR A 399 7.05 -9.33 3.13
CA THR A 399 7.72 -9.31 1.83
C THR A 399 7.14 -10.31 0.84
N ALA A 400 6.21 -11.17 1.25
CA ALA A 400 5.55 -12.11 0.35
C ALA A 400 4.83 -11.36 -0.78
N TYR A 401 4.78 -11.97 -1.95
CA TYR A 401 4.02 -11.43 -3.07
C TYR A 401 2.53 -11.73 -2.86
N VAL A 402 1.77 -10.68 -2.60
CA VAL A 402 0.34 -10.80 -2.28
C VAL A 402 -0.47 -10.85 -3.57
N PRO A 403 -1.35 -11.84 -3.74
CA PRO A 403 -2.24 -11.89 -4.89
C PRO A 403 -3.17 -10.67 -4.99
N GLY A 404 -3.60 -10.38 -6.19
CA GLY A 404 -4.64 -9.40 -6.46
C GLY A 404 -4.32 -7.98 -6.01
N GLY A 405 -5.34 -7.33 -5.47
CA GLY A 405 -5.28 -5.95 -4.99
C GLY A 405 -4.71 -5.76 -3.58
N GLY A 406 -4.26 -6.85 -2.91
CA GLY A 406 -3.71 -6.76 -1.56
C GLY A 406 -2.48 -5.88 -1.47
N ASP A 407 -2.27 -5.28 -0.30
CA ASP A 407 -1.15 -4.37 -0.03
C ASP A 407 0.23 -5.04 -0.10
N MET A 408 1.28 -4.25 0.04
CA MET A 408 2.70 -4.63 0.05
C MET A 408 3.25 -5.09 -1.30
N LEU A 409 4.18 -6.05 -1.35
CA LEU A 409 5.01 -6.31 -2.52
C LEU A 409 4.30 -7.11 -3.60
N LYS A 410 4.63 -6.81 -4.86
CA LYS A 410 4.21 -7.52 -6.05
C LYS A 410 5.38 -8.17 -6.78
N PRO A 411 5.14 -9.21 -7.60
CA PRO A 411 6.20 -9.94 -8.31
C PRO A 411 7.10 -9.05 -9.16
N ASP A 412 6.58 -7.97 -9.73
CA ASP A 412 7.33 -7.02 -10.55
C ASP A 412 8.23 -6.04 -9.76
N GLY A 413 8.17 -6.08 -8.42
CA GLY A 413 8.94 -5.20 -7.53
C GLY A 413 8.22 -3.90 -7.18
N THR A 414 6.96 -3.72 -7.59
CA THR A 414 6.12 -2.63 -7.08
C THR A 414 5.56 -2.97 -5.70
N GLY A 415 5.11 -1.96 -4.98
CA GLY A 415 4.43 -2.13 -3.71
C GLY A 415 3.08 -1.46 -3.74
N PHE A 416 2.07 -2.16 -3.23
CA PHE A 416 0.70 -1.66 -3.22
C PHE A 416 0.32 -1.03 -1.91
N HIS A 417 -0.47 0.01 -2.05
CA HIS A 417 -1.50 0.46 -1.17
C HIS A 417 -2.59 1.09 -2.04
N HIS A 418 -3.86 0.82 -1.75
CA HIS A 418 -4.98 1.25 -2.59
C HIS A 418 -4.83 0.85 -4.07
N ASN A 419 -4.66 -0.44 -4.31
CA ASN A 419 -4.64 -1.07 -5.65
C ASN A 419 -3.65 -0.49 -6.66
N THR A 420 -2.53 0.10 -6.23
CA THR A 420 -1.48 0.56 -7.13
C THR A 420 -0.20 0.97 -6.38
N HIS A 421 0.87 1.21 -7.13
CA HIS A 421 2.10 1.79 -6.62
C HIS A 421 2.03 3.32 -6.60
N TYR A 422 2.24 3.90 -5.43
CA TYR A 422 2.39 5.33 -5.25
C TYR A 422 3.63 5.67 -4.44
N ASN A 423 4.26 6.81 -4.72
CA ASN A 423 5.35 7.32 -3.89
C ASN A 423 4.96 7.50 -2.42
N ASN A 424 3.71 7.88 -2.14
CA ASN A 424 3.23 8.11 -0.78
C ASN A 424 3.27 6.87 0.13
N TYR A 425 3.28 5.67 -0.43
CA TYR A 425 3.28 4.43 0.36
C TYR A 425 4.66 3.88 0.68
N MET A 426 5.68 4.52 0.20
CA MET A 426 7.07 4.19 0.55
C MET A 426 7.37 4.44 2.04
N TYR A 427 6.44 5.02 2.80
CA TYR A 427 6.56 5.12 4.26
C TYR A 427 6.64 3.75 4.93
N ALA A 428 5.88 2.76 4.47
CA ALA A 428 5.98 1.39 4.96
C ALA A 428 7.38 0.81 4.75
N TYR A 429 8.01 1.08 3.62
CA TYR A 429 9.37 0.68 3.32
C TYR A 429 10.39 1.31 4.27
N GLN A 430 10.17 2.57 4.67
CA GLN A 430 11.05 3.25 5.62
C GLN A 430 11.06 2.57 6.97
N THR A 431 9.87 2.30 7.53
CA THR A 431 9.72 1.63 8.83
C THR A 431 10.25 0.20 8.76
N PHE A 432 9.98 -0.51 7.67
CA PHE A 432 10.51 -1.85 7.45
C PHE A 432 12.04 -1.88 7.40
N ALA A 433 12.66 -0.96 6.66
CA ALA A 433 14.12 -0.84 6.58
C ALA A 433 14.76 -0.49 7.93
N ASP A 434 14.13 0.40 8.71
CA ASP A 434 14.61 0.76 10.05
C ASP A 434 14.53 -0.45 11.00
N ALA A 435 13.50 -1.28 10.90
CA ALA A 435 13.36 -2.53 11.65
C ALA A 435 14.41 -3.56 11.23
N VAL A 436 14.62 -3.79 9.93
CA VAL A 436 15.68 -4.67 9.41
C VAL A 436 17.04 -4.22 9.92
N TYR A 437 17.34 -2.92 9.88
CA TYR A 437 18.59 -2.38 10.37
C TYR A 437 18.77 -2.57 11.88
N SER A 438 17.70 -2.53 12.64
CA SER A 438 17.71 -2.80 14.09
C SER A 438 18.09 -4.25 14.39
N LEU A 439 17.65 -5.20 13.57
CA LEU A 439 17.93 -6.63 13.72
C LEU A 439 19.32 -7.07 13.20
N ARG A 440 20.09 -6.17 12.57
CA ARG A 440 21.38 -6.52 11.94
C ARG A 440 22.35 -7.23 12.87
N GLY A 441 23.01 -8.26 12.36
CA GLY A 441 24.02 -9.03 13.08
C GLY A 441 23.49 -9.77 14.30
N THR A 442 22.22 -10.14 14.32
CA THR A 442 21.60 -10.98 15.34
C THR A 442 20.96 -12.20 14.67
N CYS A 443 20.68 -13.24 15.45
CA CYS A 443 19.94 -14.43 15.00
C CYS A 443 18.47 -14.11 14.60
N PHE A 444 17.98 -12.91 14.89
CA PHE A 444 16.64 -12.43 14.54
C PHE A 444 16.55 -11.69 13.20
N GLN A 445 17.61 -11.72 12.39
CA GLN A 445 17.56 -11.13 11.03
C GLN A 445 16.55 -11.87 10.16
N ILE A 446 15.91 -11.14 9.24
CA ILE A 446 15.02 -11.75 8.25
C ILE A 446 15.82 -12.64 7.29
N ASN A 447 15.18 -13.68 6.76
CA ASN A 447 15.79 -14.64 5.85
C ASN A 447 16.16 -14.03 4.49
N GLU A 448 16.97 -14.77 3.71
CA GLU A 448 17.52 -14.31 2.43
C GLU A 448 16.42 -13.99 1.41
N GLU A 449 15.38 -14.82 1.34
CA GLU A 449 14.29 -14.63 0.41
C GLU A 449 13.52 -13.33 0.68
N ALA A 450 13.19 -13.06 1.94
CA ALA A 450 12.53 -11.81 2.36
C ALA A 450 13.41 -10.59 2.04
N TYR A 451 14.72 -10.72 2.31
CA TYR A 451 15.67 -9.65 2.01
C TYR A 451 15.76 -9.39 0.50
N ALA A 452 15.80 -10.44 -0.33
CA ALA A 452 15.87 -10.35 -1.79
C ALA A 452 14.62 -9.68 -2.38
N ARG A 453 13.43 -10.05 -1.91
CA ARG A 453 12.16 -9.44 -2.34
C ARG A 453 12.14 -7.93 -2.01
N PHE A 454 12.58 -7.57 -0.81
CA PHE A 454 12.63 -6.17 -0.41
C PHE A 454 13.72 -5.39 -1.18
N ALA A 455 14.90 -5.99 -1.42
CA ALA A 455 15.96 -5.40 -2.25
C ALA A 455 15.48 -5.11 -3.68
N LYS A 456 14.71 -6.02 -4.30
CA LYS A 456 14.07 -5.80 -5.60
C LYS A 456 13.13 -4.60 -5.57
N ALA A 457 12.31 -4.48 -4.54
CA ALA A 457 11.42 -3.34 -4.38
C ALA A 457 12.19 -2.02 -4.21
N LEU A 458 13.27 -2.00 -3.45
CA LEU A 458 14.12 -0.81 -3.31
C LEU A 458 14.79 -0.43 -4.63
N GLN A 459 15.24 -1.39 -5.43
CA GLN A 459 15.79 -1.13 -6.76
C GLN A 459 14.73 -0.48 -7.67
N SER A 460 13.49 -0.97 -7.65
CA SER A 460 12.37 -0.42 -8.44
C SER A 460 12.11 1.05 -8.14
N LEU A 461 12.27 1.49 -6.87
CA LEU A 461 12.10 2.90 -6.50
C LEU A 461 13.04 3.82 -7.29
N TYR A 462 14.30 3.41 -7.43
CA TYR A 462 15.33 4.23 -8.11
C TYR A 462 15.32 4.06 -9.62
N ILE A 463 14.82 2.95 -10.14
CA ILE A 463 14.52 2.78 -11.56
C ILE A 463 13.48 3.81 -12.02
N MET A 464 12.43 4.03 -11.24
CA MET A 464 11.36 4.99 -11.56
C MET A 464 11.74 6.46 -11.31
N ALA A 465 12.82 6.72 -10.59
CA ALA A 465 13.21 8.06 -10.16
C ALA A 465 14.16 8.74 -11.14
N THR A 466 14.15 10.07 -11.14
CA THR A 466 15.09 10.88 -11.91
C THR A 466 16.54 10.53 -11.62
N PRO A 467 17.44 10.59 -12.61
CA PRO A 467 18.88 10.48 -12.39
C PRO A 467 19.40 11.57 -11.46
N MET A 468 20.52 11.31 -10.81
CA MET A 468 21.20 12.32 -10.01
C MET A 468 21.93 13.33 -10.91
N ASN A 469 21.77 14.59 -10.55
CA ASN A 469 22.60 15.64 -11.14
C ASN A 469 23.12 16.54 -10.01
N GLY A 470 24.43 16.60 -9.85
CA GLY A 470 25.07 17.39 -8.80
C GLY A 470 25.04 16.74 -7.40
N SER A 471 25.11 17.57 -6.36
CA SER A 471 25.23 17.14 -4.96
C SER A 471 23.90 16.92 -4.22
N ALA A 472 22.76 17.19 -4.87
CA ALA A 472 21.45 17.09 -4.24
C ALA A 472 21.03 15.62 -4.05
N ASP A 473 20.56 15.30 -2.86
CA ASP A 473 20.05 13.97 -2.52
C ASP A 473 18.63 13.70 -3.02
N ALA A 474 17.96 14.72 -3.56
CA ALA A 474 16.58 14.60 -3.99
C ALA A 474 16.45 13.83 -5.32
N ARG A 475 15.53 12.89 -5.37
CA ARG A 475 15.06 12.18 -6.55
C ARG A 475 13.57 12.37 -6.66
N PHE A 476 13.08 12.43 -7.87
CA PHE A 476 11.67 12.71 -8.11
C PHE A 476 11.06 11.66 -9.02
N TYR A 477 9.83 11.32 -8.73
CA TYR A 477 8.98 10.56 -9.63
C TYR A 477 8.22 11.50 -10.57
N ALA A 478 7.74 10.94 -11.67
CA ALA A 478 6.75 11.59 -12.50
C ALA A 478 5.48 11.91 -11.70
N ASN A 479 4.74 12.97 -12.07
CA ASN A 479 3.53 13.36 -11.38
C ASN A 479 2.45 12.27 -11.38
N SER A 480 2.40 11.46 -12.44
CA SER A 480 1.51 10.30 -12.53
C SER A 480 1.76 9.26 -11.44
N LEU A 481 2.95 9.24 -10.83
CA LEU A 481 3.30 8.38 -9.70
C LEU A 481 3.12 9.06 -8.33
N GLY A 482 2.67 10.30 -8.29
CA GLY A 482 2.50 11.07 -7.06
C GLY A 482 1.24 10.74 -6.26
N GLY A 483 0.36 9.90 -6.79
CA GLY A 483 -0.92 9.58 -6.16
C GLY A 483 -1.75 10.83 -5.91
N ARG A 484 -2.06 11.11 -4.65
CA ARG A 484 -2.80 12.31 -4.25
C ARG A 484 -1.95 13.59 -4.10
N ASN A 485 -0.64 13.50 -4.23
CA ASN A 485 0.29 14.63 -4.07
C ASN A 485 1.25 14.71 -5.27
N PRO A 486 0.77 15.18 -6.43
CA PRO A 486 1.52 15.10 -7.70
C PRO A 486 2.65 16.12 -7.87
N PHE A 487 2.85 17.06 -6.95
CA PHE A 487 3.86 18.13 -7.08
C PHE A 487 4.72 18.28 -5.84
N GLY A 488 5.81 19.01 -6.00
CA GLY A 488 6.70 19.42 -4.92
C GLY A 488 7.25 18.24 -4.14
N SER A 489 7.08 18.25 -2.82
CA SER A 489 7.53 17.16 -1.95
C SER A 489 6.76 15.86 -2.13
N GLY A 490 5.57 15.88 -2.74
CA GLY A 490 4.74 14.69 -2.92
C GLY A 490 5.30 13.68 -3.91
N VAL A 491 6.07 14.14 -4.88
CA VAL A 491 6.76 13.27 -5.86
C VAL A 491 8.24 13.07 -5.54
N LYS A 492 8.75 13.66 -4.46
CA LYS A 492 10.11 13.36 -4.00
C LYS A 492 10.16 11.94 -3.45
N VAL A 493 11.13 11.14 -3.91
CA VAL A 493 11.32 9.78 -3.40
C VAL A 493 11.49 9.82 -1.90
N ALA A 494 10.57 9.17 -1.18
CA ALA A 494 10.51 9.23 0.28
C ALA A 494 11.64 8.41 0.94
N PHE A 495 12.12 7.34 0.30
CA PHE A 495 13.15 6.48 0.85
C PHE A 495 14.52 7.17 0.83
N SER A 496 15.14 7.33 2.01
CA SER A 496 16.32 8.15 2.16
C SER A 496 17.63 7.45 1.77
N ARG A 497 18.63 8.25 1.38
CA ARG A 497 20.01 7.82 1.16
C ARG A 497 20.56 7.01 2.35
N THR A 498 20.35 7.50 3.58
CA THR A 498 20.83 6.83 4.79
C THR A 498 20.21 5.46 4.96
N ARG A 499 18.89 5.31 4.72
CA ARG A 499 18.21 4.01 4.82
C ARG A 499 18.71 3.01 3.78
N LEU A 500 18.90 3.46 2.54
CA LEU A 500 19.46 2.57 1.49
C LEU A 500 20.88 2.12 1.86
N ARG A 501 21.71 3.04 2.36
CA ARG A 501 23.06 2.71 2.84
C ARG A 501 23.03 1.72 4.01
N ASN A 502 22.13 1.93 4.96
CA ASN A 502 21.93 1.03 6.09
C ASN A 502 21.52 -0.37 5.63
N MET A 503 20.59 -0.47 4.68
CA MET A 503 20.19 -1.76 4.09
C MET A 503 21.37 -2.46 3.42
N ALA A 504 22.16 -1.76 2.61
CA ALA A 504 23.34 -2.31 1.96
C ALA A 504 24.42 -2.76 2.96
N THR A 505 24.62 -1.99 4.04
CA THR A 505 25.64 -2.30 5.06
C THR A 505 25.20 -3.45 5.97
N ALA A 506 23.90 -3.53 6.29
CA ALA A 506 23.38 -4.51 7.23
C ALA A 506 23.07 -5.88 6.58
N CYS A 507 23.05 -5.95 5.25
CA CYS A 507 22.72 -7.18 4.53
C CYS A 507 23.74 -8.28 4.81
N PRO A 508 23.31 -9.44 5.37
CA PRO A 508 24.24 -10.54 5.68
C PRO A 508 24.50 -11.45 4.47
N TYR A 509 23.79 -11.27 3.36
CA TYR A 509 23.82 -12.10 2.16
C TYR A 509 24.73 -11.46 1.13
N PRO A 510 25.90 -12.02 0.78
CA PRO A 510 26.94 -11.34 0.01
C PRO A 510 26.49 -10.81 -1.36
N ASP A 511 25.73 -11.61 -2.11
CA ASP A 511 25.27 -11.22 -3.44
C ASP A 511 24.25 -10.08 -3.38
N LEU A 512 23.32 -10.16 -2.43
CA LEU A 512 22.33 -9.09 -2.19
C LEU A 512 22.98 -7.83 -1.64
N GLN A 513 23.97 -7.97 -0.77
CA GLN A 513 24.77 -6.85 -0.28
C GLN A 513 25.46 -6.13 -1.43
N THR A 514 26.09 -6.88 -2.32
CA THR A 514 26.73 -6.34 -3.53
C THR A 514 25.72 -5.59 -4.38
N THR A 515 24.58 -6.18 -4.68
CA THR A 515 23.51 -5.56 -5.45
C THR A 515 23.03 -4.24 -4.80
N LEU A 516 22.77 -4.26 -3.49
CA LEU A 516 22.32 -3.04 -2.78
C LEU A 516 23.38 -1.95 -2.75
N LYS A 517 24.65 -2.28 -2.64
CA LYS A 517 25.77 -1.32 -2.76
C LYS A 517 25.84 -0.72 -4.16
N GLN A 518 25.67 -1.55 -5.20
CA GLN A 518 25.63 -1.10 -6.60
C GLN A 518 24.44 -0.17 -6.87
N VAL A 519 23.26 -0.52 -6.36
CA VAL A 519 22.03 0.35 -6.42
C VAL A 519 22.28 1.66 -5.67
N TYR A 520 22.88 1.61 -4.49
CA TYR A 520 23.23 2.82 -3.74
C TYR A 520 24.18 3.73 -4.51
N ASN A 521 25.25 3.19 -5.10
CA ASN A 521 26.22 3.94 -5.88
C ASN A 521 25.58 4.56 -7.13
N ALA A 522 24.66 3.85 -7.78
CA ALA A 522 23.90 4.35 -8.93
C ALA A 522 22.91 5.46 -8.53
N ALA A 523 22.20 5.27 -7.43
CA ALA A 523 21.20 6.22 -6.97
C ALA A 523 21.81 7.50 -6.37
N PHE A 524 22.96 7.41 -5.70
CA PHE A 524 23.58 8.49 -4.95
C PHE A 524 25.10 8.58 -5.25
N PRO A 525 25.52 8.88 -6.48
CA PRO A 525 26.94 8.98 -6.84
C PRO A 525 27.62 10.08 -6.03
N GLY A 526 28.83 9.83 -5.55
CA GLY A 526 29.63 10.79 -4.78
C GLY A 526 30.64 10.15 -3.85
N ASN A 527 31.23 10.98 -3.00
CA ASN A 527 32.33 10.56 -2.09
C ASN A 527 31.90 9.65 -0.92
N MET A 528 30.63 9.38 -0.77
CA MET A 528 30.10 8.39 0.19
C MET A 528 29.80 7.03 -0.46
N ASN A 529 30.20 6.82 -1.71
CA ASN A 529 30.01 5.56 -2.41
C ASN A 529 30.76 4.41 -1.73
N PHE A 530 30.28 3.20 -1.94
CA PHE A 530 31.03 1.98 -1.66
C PHE A 530 32.13 1.85 -2.72
N THR A 531 33.34 1.65 -2.29
CA THR A 531 34.53 1.60 -3.18
C THR A 531 34.85 0.19 -3.68
N ASP A 532 34.15 -0.81 -3.16
CA ASP A 532 34.32 -2.22 -3.46
C ASP A 532 33.38 -2.73 -4.57
N VAL A 533 32.52 -1.85 -5.10
CA VAL A 533 31.60 -2.21 -6.19
C VAL A 533 31.41 -1.04 -7.15
N ASP A 534 31.23 -1.36 -8.44
CA ASP A 534 30.81 -0.38 -9.44
C ASP A 534 29.33 -0.05 -9.33
N PRO A 535 28.89 1.15 -9.74
CA PRO A 535 27.47 1.48 -9.80
C PRO A 535 26.72 0.56 -10.75
N LEU A 536 25.50 0.14 -10.37
CA LEU A 536 24.60 -0.56 -11.29
C LEU A 536 24.20 0.40 -12.43
N SER A 537 24.23 -0.06 -13.67
CA SER A 537 23.56 0.67 -14.75
C SER A 537 22.04 0.56 -14.56
N LEU A 538 21.38 1.71 -14.44
CA LEU A 538 19.92 1.79 -14.41
C LEU A 538 19.34 2.14 -15.78
N ASP A 539 20.18 2.29 -16.84
CA ASP A 539 19.70 2.54 -18.20
C ASP A 539 19.01 1.29 -18.75
N GLY A 540 17.95 1.50 -19.54
CA GLY A 540 17.17 0.43 -20.11
C GLY A 540 15.67 0.71 -20.13
N VAL A 541 14.90 -0.30 -20.51
CA VAL A 541 13.44 -0.29 -20.49
C VAL A 541 12.96 -1.27 -19.42
N TYR A 542 11.96 -0.87 -18.65
CA TYR A 542 11.41 -1.64 -17.53
C TYR A 542 9.90 -1.68 -17.59
N GLN A 543 9.31 -2.80 -17.17
CA GLN A 543 7.88 -3.01 -17.06
C GLN A 543 7.46 -3.29 -15.62
N PHE A 544 6.31 -2.70 -15.24
CA PHE A 544 5.70 -2.91 -13.92
C PHE A 544 4.19 -3.08 -14.12
N ASN A 545 3.80 -4.28 -14.53
CA ASN A 545 2.44 -4.57 -15.00
C ASN A 545 1.41 -4.68 -13.85
N TYR A 546 1.84 -4.87 -12.62
CA TYR A 546 0.97 -4.72 -11.45
C TYR A 546 0.62 -3.26 -11.11
N SER A 547 1.21 -2.28 -11.81
CA SER A 547 0.88 -0.86 -11.62
C SER A 547 0.74 -0.09 -12.94
N PRO A 548 0.44 -0.77 -14.05
CA PRO A 548 0.56 -0.43 -15.48
C PRO A 548 1.55 0.70 -15.78
N ILE A 549 2.83 0.48 -15.46
CA ILE A 549 3.91 1.45 -15.62
C ILE A 549 4.97 0.88 -16.58
N ALA A 550 5.41 1.69 -17.53
CA ALA A 550 6.66 1.50 -18.24
C ALA A 550 7.65 2.59 -17.85
N VAL A 551 8.92 2.24 -17.76
CA VAL A 551 10.03 3.19 -17.57
C VAL A 551 11.05 2.96 -18.65
N ALA A 552 11.43 4.04 -19.33
CA ALA A 552 12.61 4.06 -20.21
C ALA A 552 13.59 5.09 -19.66
N ARG A 553 14.85 4.72 -19.53
CA ARG A 553 15.85 5.65 -19.01
C ARG A 553 17.21 5.49 -19.68
N LYS A 554 17.88 6.61 -19.86
CA LYS A 554 19.21 6.65 -20.43
C LYS A 554 19.96 7.91 -19.97
N GLY A 555 21.11 7.72 -19.38
CA GLY A 555 21.94 8.84 -18.93
C GLY A 555 21.21 9.78 -17.97
N ASN A 556 20.91 11.00 -18.41
CA ASN A 556 20.33 12.05 -17.58
C ASN A 556 18.80 12.18 -17.67
N TRP A 557 18.11 11.22 -18.26
CA TRP A 557 16.65 11.29 -18.34
C TRP A 557 15.98 9.96 -17.98
N VAL A 558 14.73 10.08 -17.53
CA VAL A 558 13.79 8.98 -17.34
C VAL A 558 12.44 9.37 -17.95
N ALA A 559 11.87 8.47 -18.74
CA ALA A 559 10.51 8.59 -19.24
C ALA A 559 9.62 7.58 -18.54
N THR A 560 8.49 8.03 -18.02
CA THR A 560 7.49 7.21 -17.35
C THR A 560 6.18 7.24 -18.12
N MET A 561 5.65 6.08 -18.45
CA MET A 561 4.33 5.90 -19.05
C MET A 561 3.42 5.20 -18.05
N ARG A 562 2.17 5.67 -17.91
CA ARG A 562 1.21 5.09 -16.97
C ARG A 562 -0.22 5.22 -17.45
N ALA A 563 -1.03 4.21 -17.16
CA ALA A 563 -2.47 4.23 -17.38
C ALA A 563 -3.21 3.50 -16.25
N PRO A 564 -4.46 3.89 -15.92
CA PRO A 564 -5.35 3.12 -15.05
C PRO A 564 -5.94 1.92 -15.80
N THR A 565 -6.36 0.91 -15.04
CA THR A 565 -7.24 -0.18 -15.52
C THR A 565 -8.49 -0.26 -14.65
N SER A 566 -9.36 -1.23 -14.89
CA SER A 566 -10.50 -1.48 -14.00
C SER A 566 -10.09 -2.03 -12.62
N LYS A 567 -8.84 -2.45 -12.44
CA LYS A 567 -8.30 -3.01 -11.19
C LYS A 567 -7.18 -2.14 -10.59
N PHE A 568 -6.42 -1.44 -11.40
CA PHE A 568 -5.29 -0.61 -10.94
C PHE A 568 -5.63 0.87 -11.03
N TRP A 569 -5.51 1.57 -9.91
CA TRP A 569 -5.79 3.00 -9.86
C TRP A 569 -4.68 3.79 -10.54
N GLY A 570 -5.08 4.80 -11.30
CA GLY A 570 -4.16 5.79 -11.84
C GLY A 570 -3.80 6.86 -10.82
N ALA A 571 -4.77 7.29 -10.02
CA ALA A 571 -4.61 8.26 -8.93
C ALA A 571 -5.76 8.15 -7.94
N GLU A 572 -5.51 8.58 -6.70
CA GLU A 572 -6.55 8.93 -5.74
C GLU A 572 -6.79 10.44 -5.80
N ILE A 573 -8.01 10.85 -6.09
CA ILE A 573 -8.39 12.25 -6.17
C ILE A 573 -9.06 12.67 -4.88
N TYR A 574 -8.44 13.61 -4.17
CA TYR A 574 -8.98 14.22 -2.96
C TYR A 574 -9.21 15.71 -3.17
N SER A 575 -10.32 16.22 -2.69
CA SER A 575 -10.64 17.64 -2.79
C SER A 575 -9.57 18.55 -2.13
N GLY A 576 -8.93 18.08 -1.09
CA GLY A 576 -7.89 18.82 -0.36
C GLY A 576 -6.47 18.63 -0.87
N ALA A 577 -6.23 17.77 -1.88
CA ALA A 577 -4.90 17.40 -2.34
C ALA A 577 -4.70 17.55 -3.84
N ASN A 578 -5.45 16.83 -4.68
CA ASN A 578 -5.30 16.80 -6.14
C ASN A 578 -6.65 16.82 -6.86
N ARG A 579 -7.53 17.73 -6.48
CA ARG A 579 -8.94 17.82 -6.97
C ARG A 579 -9.09 17.86 -8.49
N PHE A 580 -8.09 18.34 -9.22
CA PHE A 580 -8.07 18.40 -10.67
C PHE A 580 -7.30 17.25 -11.32
N GLY A 581 -6.93 16.22 -10.54
CA GLY A 581 -6.10 15.09 -10.98
C GLY A 581 -6.79 14.05 -11.85
N ARG A 582 -7.97 14.35 -12.42
CA ARG A 582 -8.77 13.42 -13.25
C ARG A 582 -7.96 12.74 -14.35
N TYR A 583 -7.01 13.46 -14.94
CA TYR A 583 -6.19 12.98 -16.04
C TYR A 583 -4.71 12.73 -15.69
N GLN A 584 -4.37 12.77 -14.42
CA GLN A 584 -2.98 12.73 -13.94
C GLN A 584 -2.17 11.55 -14.51
N SER A 585 -2.78 10.38 -14.71
CA SER A 585 -2.15 9.19 -15.27
C SER A 585 -2.95 8.55 -16.41
N HIS A 586 -3.75 9.32 -17.14
CA HIS A 586 -4.65 8.81 -18.19
C HIS A 586 -3.92 8.55 -19.51
N GLY A 587 -3.02 7.53 -19.51
CA GLY A 587 -2.14 7.23 -20.63
C GLY A 587 -1.01 8.26 -20.75
N SER A 588 -0.41 8.64 -19.62
CA SER A 588 0.67 9.62 -19.55
C SER A 588 1.96 9.13 -20.21
N LEU A 589 2.76 10.08 -20.68
CA LEU A 589 4.15 9.92 -21.12
C LEU A 589 4.92 11.15 -20.64
N GLU A 590 5.64 11.01 -19.55
CA GLU A 590 6.34 12.08 -18.88
C GLU A 590 7.84 11.88 -18.98
N VAL A 591 8.56 12.84 -19.57
CA VAL A 591 10.02 12.82 -19.64
C VAL A 591 10.58 13.73 -18.56
N MET A 592 11.39 13.16 -17.67
CA MET A 592 11.98 13.86 -16.55
C MET A 592 13.51 13.83 -16.62
N TYR A 593 14.10 14.86 -16.09
CA TYR A 593 15.56 15.06 -16.13
C TYR A 593 16.15 15.08 -14.74
N GLY A 594 17.40 14.63 -14.64
CA GLY A 594 18.18 14.81 -13.43
C GLY A 594 18.36 16.30 -13.11
N GLY A 595 18.20 16.65 -11.85
CA GLY A 595 18.30 18.02 -11.38
C GLY A 595 18.00 18.14 -9.89
N ASN A 596 18.17 19.33 -9.35
CA ASN A 596 17.97 19.59 -7.93
C ASN A 596 16.50 19.77 -7.55
N ASP A 597 15.63 19.99 -8.53
CA ASP A 597 14.20 20.18 -8.34
C ASP A 597 13.40 19.72 -9.57
N LEU A 598 12.07 19.76 -9.44
CA LEU A 598 11.15 19.41 -10.52
C LEU A 598 11.15 20.41 -11.68
N ALA A 599 11.68 21.60 -11.47
CA ALA A 599 11.70 22.65 -12.51
C ALA A 599 12.54 22.25 -13.72
N ALA A 600 13.63 21.46 -13.54
CA ALA A 600 14.42 20.91 -14.64
C ALA A 600 13.59 20.09 -15.64
N SER A 601 12.49 19.49 -15.16
CA SER A 601 11.55 18.69 -15.94
C SER A 601 10.30 19.48 -16.35
N GLY A 602 10.24 20.79 -16.10
CA GLY A 602 9.12 21.65 -16.48
C GLY A 602 7.92 21.59 -15.55
N TYR A 603 8.04 21.03 -14.35
CA TYR A 603 6.96 21.00 -13.38
C TYR A 603 7.02 22.16 -12.38
N PRO A 604 5.87 22.62 -11.84
CA PRO A 604 5.88 23.59 -10.76
C PRO A 604 6.55 23.03 -9.51
N THR A 605 7.32 23.87 -8.83
CA THR A 605 8.00 23.50 -7.57
C THR A 605 7.10 23.67 -6.34
N ASN A 606 5.99 24.41 -6.49
CA ASN A 606 5.02 24.56 -5.42
C ASN A 606 4.20 23.26 -5.21
N ASN A 607 3.79 23.01 -3.96
CA ASN A 607 3.01 21.81 -3.60
C ASN A 607 1.53 21.91 -3.98
N THR A 608 1.08 22.97 -4.61
CA THR A 608 -0.33 23.25 -4.88
C THR A 608 -0.72 23.08 -6.33
N GLY A 609 0.25 23.05 -7.23
CA GLY A 609 0.01 23.03 -8.67
C GLY A 609 -0.65 24.30 -9.22
N ALA A 610 -0.72 25.41 -8.45
CA ALA A 610 -1.21 26.69 -8.95
C ALA A 610 -0.32 27.18 -10.09
N GLY A 611 -0.92 27.55 -11.22
CA GLY A 611 -0.22 27.87 -12.46
C GLY A 611 -0.04 26.67 -13.41
N TRP A 612 -0.37 25.45 -13.03
CA TRP A 612 -0.36 24.25 -13.87
C TRP A 612 -1.69 24.04 -14.56
N ASP A 613 -1.70 23.80 -15.87
CA ASP A 613 -2.92 23.45 -16.61
C ASP A 613 -3.19 21.95 -16.53
N TRP A 614 -4.16 21.57 -15.71
CA TRP A 614 -4.54 20.18 -15.48
C TRP A 614 -5.17 19.49 -16.69
N ASN A 615 -5.60 20.24 -17.71
CA ASN A 615 -6.03 19.67 -18.98
C ASN A 615 -4.86 19.06 -19.77
N VAL A 616 -3.65 19.61 -19.59
CA VAL A 616 -2.47 19.29 -20.40
C VAL A 616 -1.45 18.50 -19.60
N CYS A 617 -1.85 17.35 -19.07
CA CYS A 617 -0.92 16.40 -18.50
C CYS A 617 -0.10 15.74 -19.63
N PRO A 618 1.25 15.69 -19.57
CA PRO A 618 2.07 15.19 -20.66
C PRO A 618 1.72 13.77 -21.13
N GLY A 619 1.62 13.57 -22.43
CA GLY A 619 1.31 12.30 -23.09
C GLY A 619 -0.15 11.85 -23.00
N THR A 620 -0.99 12.45 -22.15
CA THR A 620 -2.36 12.00 -21.92
C THR A 620 -3.31 12.36 -23.08
N THR A 621 -4.40 11.60 -23.22
CA THR A 621 -5.54 11.99 -24.07
C THR A 621 -6.68 12.38 -23.15
N THR A 622 -7.18 13.60 -23.28
CA THR A 622 -8.04 14.26 -22.28
C THR A 622 -9.14 15.07 -22.95
N VAL A 623 -10.19 15.40 -22.19
CA VAL A 623 -11.10 16.49 -22.55
C VAL A 623 -10.64 17.75 -21.83
N HIS A 624 -10.42 18.85 -22.56
CA HIS A 624 -10.03 20.13 -22.00
C HIS A 624 -11.26 20.91 -21.51
N TYR A 625 -11.29 21.18 -20.21
CA TYR A 625 -12.35 21.94 -19.56
C TYR A 625 -11.99 23.43 -19.48
N THR A 626 -12.98 24.28 -19.73
CA THR A 626 -12.87 25.73 -19.54
C THR A 626 -13.30 26.14 -18.13
N ASP A 627 -14.21 25.41 -17.50
CA ASP A 627 -14.59 25.55 -16.09
C ASP A 627 -13.92 24.44 -15.28
N TRP A 628 -13.00 24.80 -14.40
CA TRP A 628 -12.29 23.88 -13.50
C TRP A 628 -13.22 23.05 -12.60
N LYS A 629 -14.41 23.56 -12.30
CA LYS A 629 -15.38 22.81 -11.49
C LYS A 629 -15.85 21.53 -12.17
N GLU A 630 -15.86 21.48 -13.48
CA GLU A 630 -16.28 20.31 -14.24
C GLU A 630 -15.22 19.21 -14.26
N MET A 631 -13.97 19.56 -13.98
CA MET A 631 -12.89 18.61 -13.83
C MET A 631 -12.96 17.88 -12.47
N MET A 632 -13.65 18.45 -11.49
CA MET A 632 -13.87 17.82 -10.18
C MET A 632 -15.09 16.90 -10.21
N PRO A 633 -15.13 15.87 -9.35
CA PRO A 633 -16.36 15.13 -9.11
C PRO A 633 -17.45 16.07 -8.57
N ASN A 634 -18.68 15.86 -9.02
CA ASN A 634 -19.83 16.57 -8.45
C ASN A 634 -20.22 15.94 -7.12
N GLY A 635 -19.75 16.47 -6.07
CA GLY A 635 -19.98 15.99 -4.72
C GLY A 635 -19.48 16.98 -3.71
N THR A 636 -19.41 16.54 -2.48
CA THR A 636 -18.86 17.36 -1.42
C THR A 636 -17.35 17.50 -1.57
N THR A 637 -16.82 18.57 -1.06
CA THR A 637 -15.40 18.92 -1.15
C THR A 637 -14.46 17.98 -0.39
N THR A 638 -14.99 16.95 0.27
CA THR A 638 -14.23 16.04 1.15
C THR A 638 -14.08 14.62 0.60
N ASP A 639 -14.78 14.31 -0.50
CA ASP A 639 -14.85 12.93 -0.97
C ASP A 639 -13.64 12.55 -1.82
N ARG A 640 -13.27 11.28 -1.72
CA ARG A 640 -12.26 10.62 -2.53
C ARG A 640 -12.87 10.10 -3.82
N PHE A 641 -12.15 10.20 -4.91
CA PHE A 641 -12.44 9.56 -6.17
C PHE A 641 -11.22 8.77 -6.63
N ASP A 642 -11.38 7.49 -6.92
CA ASP A 642 -10.31 6.63 -7.38
C ASP A 642 -10.36 6.53 -8.91
N GLN A 643 -9.26 6.86 -9.57
CA GLN A 643 -9.18 6.86 -11.02
C GLN A 643 -9.01 5.44 -11.57
N TYR A 644 -10.05 4.93 -12.19
CA TYR A 644 -10.04 3.67 -12.92
C TYR A 644 -10.23 3.89 -14.42
N SER A 645 -9.93 2.85 -15.22
CA SER A 645 -10.38 2.73 -16.59
C SER A 645 -11.63 1.83 -16.63
N ASN A 646 -12.74 2.36 -17.06
CA ASN A 646 -14.03 1.68 -16.97
C ASN A 646 -14.12 0.49 -17.94
N GLY A 647 -14.23 -0.72 -17.42
CA GLY A 647 -14.46 -1.94 -18.18
C GLY A 647 -13.26 -2.51 -18.93
N THR A 648 -12.04 -1.97 -18.73
CA THR A 648 -10.83 -2.52 -19.38
C THR A 648 -9.71 -2.78 -18.39
N ASN A 649 -8.96 -3.84 -18.61
CA ASN A 649 -7.77 -4.20 -17.86
C ASN A 649 -6.49 -4.16 -18.71
N PHE A 650 -6.58 -3.89 -20.02
CA PHE A 650 -5.42 -3.89 -20.90
C PHE A 650 -4.67 -2.57 -20.79
N ALA A 651 -3.69 -2.53 -19.91
CA ALA A 651 -2.67 -1.48 -19.83
C ALA A 651 -1.41 -2.05 -19.20
N GLY A 652 -0.26 -1.66 -19.72
CA GLY A 652 1.06 -2.00 -19.18
C GLY A 652 2.11 -2.08 -20.27
N ALA A 653 3.19 -2.82 -20.01
CA ALA A 653 4.37 -2.77 -20.84
C ALA A 653 4.99 -4.14 -21.13
N LEU A 654 5.80 -4.16 -22.20
CA LEU A 654 6.77 -5.19 -22.52
C LEU A 654 8.14 -4.55 -22.57
N ALA A 655 9.09 -5.04 -21.79
CA ALA A 655 10.48 -4.64 -21.81
C ALA A 655 11.36 -5.74 -22.42
N ALA A 656 12.21 -5.37 -23.36
CA ALA A 656 13.16 -6.24 -24.03
C ALA A 656 14.50 -5.52 -24.18
N ASP A 657 15.29 -5.50 -23.11
CA ASP A 657 16.57 -4.79 -22.97
C ASP A 657 16.44 -3.26 -23.17
N SER A 658 16.93 -2.73 -24.30
CA SER A 658 16.88 -1.29 -24.65
C SER A 658 15.66 -0.90 -25.47
N VAL A 659 14.80 -1.87 -25.83
CA VAL A 659 13.55 -1.65 -26.57
C VAL A 659 12.34 -2.12 -25.77
N GLY A 660 11.18 -1.61 -26.09
CA GLY A 660 9.97 -2.01 -25.40
C GLY A 660 8.71 -1.38 -25.96
N ILE A 661 7.59 -1.72 -25.37
CA ILE A 661 6.26 -1.23 -25.76
C ILE A 661 5.49 -0.92 -24.48
N PHE A 662 4.87 0.24 -24.41
CA PHE A 662 3.77 0.52 -23.49
C PHE A 662 2.48 0.58 -24.29
N ALA A 663 1.40 -0.03 -23.81
CA ALA A 663 0.10 0.12 -24.43
C ALA A 663 -1.02 0.18 -23.40
N ALA A 664 -2.10 0.86 -23.75
CA ALA A 664 -3.30 0.98 -22.93
C ALA A 664 -4.56 1.10 -23.79
N ASN A 665 -5.59 0.36 -23.41
CA ASN A 665 -6.94 0.55 -23.86
C ASN A 665 -7.65 1.38 -22.78
N LEU A 666 -7.86 2.67 -23.05
CA LEU A 666 -8.43 3.61 -22.09
C LEU A 666 -9.93 3.77 -22.28
N THR A 667 -10.66 3.67 -21.21
CA THR A 667 -12.07 4.07 -21.12
C THR A 667 -12.26 4.85 -19.83
N GLN A 668 -12.56 6.12 -19.94
CA GLN A 668 -12.66 7.01 -18.78
C GLN A 668 -13.81 6.61 -17.85
N THR A 669 -13.52 6.62 -16.55
CA THR A 669 -14.54 6.48 -15.52
C THR A 669 -15.17 7.83 -15.22
N ASP A 670 -16.49 7.91 -15.34
CA ASP A 670 -17.30 9.10 -15.07
C ASP A 670 -18.03 9.02 -13.71
N SER A 671 -17.87 7.95 -12.96
CA SER A 671 -18.50 7.78 -11.64
C SER A 671 -17.71 6.88 -10.72
N TRP A 672 -17.82 7.15 -9.41
CA TRP A 672 -17.32 6.28 -8.34
C TRP A 672 -18.20 6.44 -7.11
N GLY A 673 -18.79 5.35 -6.63
CA GLY A 673 -19.77 5.41 -5.55
C GLY A 673 -20.92 6.35 -5.89
N SER A 674 -21.18 7.35 -5.06
CA SER A 674 -22.17 8.39 -5.27
C SER A 674 -21.67 9.58 -6.10
N GLN A 675 -20.36 9.67 -6.33
CA GLN A 675 -19.74 10.78 -7.05
C GLN A 675 -19.86 10.60 -8.56
N ARG A 676 -20.01 11.70 -9.26
CA ARG A 676 -20.14 11.75 -10.72
C ARG A 676 -19.29 12.87 -11.28
N PHE A 677 -18.69 12.61 -12.43
CA PHE A 677 -18.19 13.65 -13.32
C PHE A 677 -19.20 13.97 -14.41
N THR A 678 -18.99 15.08 -15.10
CA THR A 678 -19.68 15.30 -16.38
C THR A 678 -19.24 14.20 -17.35
N PRO A 679 -20.15 13.36 -17.86
CA PRO A 679 -19.80 12.26 -18.73
C PRO A 679 -19.15 12.74 -20.04
N THR A 680 -18.06 12.10 -20.41
CA THR A 680 -17.31 12.38 -21.66
C THR A 680 -17.33 11.19 -22.61
N ASN A 681 -17.58 9.98 -22.13
CA ASN A 681 -17.43 8.72 -22.85
C ASN A 681 -16.08 8.62 -23.59
N LEU A 682 -15.06 9.24 -23.02
CA LEU A 682 -13.73 9.28 -23.62
C LEU A 682 -13.12 7.89 -23.61
N LYS A 683 -12.69 7.43 -24.80
CA LYS A 683 -11.92 6.20 -24.98
C LYS A 683 -10.79 6.43 -25.97
N ALA A 684 -9.74 5.60 -25.88
CA ALA A 684 -8.60 5.63 -26.79
C ALA A 684 -7.78 4.34 -26.70
N HIS A 685 -7.26 3.88 -27.83
CA HIS A 685 -6.13 2.96 -27.85
C HIS A 685 -4.83 3.77 -27.94
N LYS A 686 -3.90 3.53 -27.03
CA LYS A 686 -2.63 4.25 -26.95
C LYS A 686 -1.47 3.29 -26.85
N SER A 687 -0.42 3.50 -27.65
CA SER A 687 0.85 2.78 -27.52
C SER A 687 2.05 3.72 -27.66
N VAL A 688 3.14 3.33 -27.00
CA VAL A 688 4.44 3.97 -27.11
C VAL A 688 5.48 2.88 -27.37
N PHE A 689 6.11 2.94 -28.54
CA PHE A 689 7.19 2.04 -28.92
C PHE A 689 8.51 2.70 -28.55
N ILE A 690 9.27 2.06 -27.70
CA ILE A 690 10.53 2.58 -27.14
C ILE A 690 11.67 1.92 -27.89
N PHE A 691 12.52 2.74 -28.51
CA PHE A 691 13.67 2.29 -29.26
C PHE A 691 14.92 3.08 -28.85
N ASP A 692 15.54 2.67 -27.76
CA ASP A 692 16.74 3.27 -27.17
C ASP A 692 16.55 4.78 -26.90
N SER A 693 16.83 5.64 -27.86
CA SER A 693 16.83 7.10 -27.72
C SER A 693 15.61 7.82 -28.27
N ILE A 694 14.64 7.10 -28.83
CA ILE A 694 13.37 7.67 -29.30
C ILE A 694 12.17 6.86 -28.83
N MET A 695 11.05 7.53 -28.67
CA MET A 695 9.76 6.91 -28.36
C MET A 695 8.74 7.30 -29.41
N VAL A 696 8.14 6.31 -30.07
CA VAL A 696 7.12 6.53 -31.11
C VAL A 696 5.76 6.30 -30.49
N ALA A 697 5.00 7.37 -30.27
CA ALA A 697 3.64 7.33 -29.73
C ALA A 697 2.61 7.23 -30.85
N VAL A 698 1.70 6.28 -30.72
CA VAL A 698 0.64 5.97 -31.69
C VAL A 698 -0.70 5.87 -30.94
N GLY A 699 -1.74 6.49 -31.46
CA GLY A 699 -3.09 6.40 -30.89
C GLY A 699 -4.14 6.18 -31.97
N SER A 700 -5.18 5.42 -31.64
CA SER A 700 -6.32 5.17 -32.51
C SER A 700 -7.63 5.05 -31.72
N ASP A 701 -8.76 5.00 -32.41
CA ASP A 701 -10.10 4.85 -31.84
C ASP A 701 -10.41 5.89 -30.73
N ILE A 702 -9.87 7.10 -30.86
CA ILE A 702 -10.10 8.17 -29.91
C ILE A 702 -11.50 8.72 -30.15
N SER A 703 -12.36 8.59 -29.18
CA SER A 703 -13.76 9.03 -29.26
C SER A 703 -14.21 9.65 -27.96
N SER A 704 -15.08 10.66 -28.07
CA SER A 704 -15.71 11.33 -26.96
C SER A 704 -17.12 11.78 -27.37
N SER A 705 -18.11 11.58 -26.52
CA SER A 705 -19.52 11.83 -26.89
C SER A 705 -20.39 12.29 -25.73
N GLY A 706 -19.79 12.77 -24.66
CA GLY A 706 -20.50 13.16 -23.45
C GLY A 706 -21.41 14.41 -23.60
N THR A 707 -22.09 14.74 -22.54
CA THR A 707 -23.05 15.86 -22.46
C THR A 707 -22.41 17.21 -22.09
N TYR A 708 -21.16 17.41 -22.46
CA TYR A 708 -20.44 18.67 -22.25
C TYR A 708 -20.65 19.63 -23.43
N SER A 709 -20.39 20.93 -23.23
CA SER A 709 -20.58 21.94 -24.26
C SER A 709 -19.54 21.82 -25.40
N ASP A 710 -19.92 22.34 -26.58
CA ASP A 710 -19.10 22.20 -27.80
C ASP A 710 -17.84 23.09 -27.81
N ASP A 711 -17.64 23.95 -26.81
CA ASP A 711 -16.42 24.73 -26.59
C ASP A 711 -15.26 23.90 -25.97
N ARG A 712 -15.55 22.70 -25.53
CA ARG A 712 -14.53 21.74 -25.03
C ARG A 712 -14.01 20.90 -26.16
N ILE A 713 -12.73 20.62 -26.09
CA ILE A 713 -12.05 19.80 -27.07
C ILE A 713 -11.51 18.52 -26.45
N THR A 714 -11.50 17.46 -27.23
CA THR A 714 -10.68 16.27 -26.94
C THR A 714 -9.30 16.51 -27.52
N ALA A 715 -8.26 16.28 -26.74
CA ALA A 715 -6.89 16.51 -27.18
C ALA A 715 -5.94 15.41 -26.70
N THR A 716 -4.90 15.15 -27.50
CA THR A 716 -3.73 14.39 -27.08
C THR A 716 -2.60 15.36 -26.77
N ASN A 717 -2.17 15.37 -25.50
CA ASN A 717 -1.21 16.31 -24.97
C ASN A 717 0.21 15.84 -25.27
N LEU A 718 1.04 16.72 -25.82
CA LEU A 718 2.45 16.43 -26.07
C LEU A 718 3.27 16.73 -24.81
N PHE A 719 3.29 17.98 -24.39
CA PHE A 719 3.99 18.44 -23.21
C PHE A 719 3.35 19.67 -22.59
N GLN A 720 3.69 19.93 -21.35
CA GLN A 720 3.59 21.20 -20.67
C GLN A 720 4.86 21.42 -19.86
N SER A 721 5.46 22.61 -20.00
CA SER A 721 6.66 23.01 -19.27
C SER A 721 6.43 24.36 -18.60
N ILE A 722 6.50 24.41 -17.29
CA ILE A 722 6.60 25.66 -16.53
C ILE A 722 8.01 26.20 -16.70
N ILE A 723 8.12 27.45 -17.11
CA ILE A 723 9.41 28.10 -17.35
C ILE A 723 10.05 28.52 -16.03
N SER A 724 11.31 28.22 -15.88
CA SER A 724 12.11 28.53 -14.70
C SER A 724 13.58 28.74 -15.09
N ALA A 725 14.40 29.14 -14.12
CA ALA A 725 15.85 29.24 -14.35
C ALA A 725 16.51 27.88 -14.67
N SER A 726 15.90 26.78 -14.29
CA SER A 726 16.41 25.42 -14.52
C SER A 726 16.09 24.86 -15.91
N ASN A 727 15.17 25.49 -16.65
CA ASN A 727 14.73 25.07 -17.98
C ASN A 727 14.42 26.26 -18.91
N ALA A 728 15.18 27.30 -18.81
CA ALA A 728 14.96 28.56 -19.56
C ALA A 728 15.40 28.51 -21.04
N ASN A 729 15.44 27.31 -21.65
CA ASN A 729 15.68 27.21 -23.09
C ASN A 729 14.47 27.76 -23.87
N PRO A 730 14.68 28.32 -25.05
CA PRO A 730 13.58 28.78 -25.89
C PRO A 730 12.69 27.60 -26.33
N LEU A 731 11.39 27.86 -26.45
CA LEU A 731 10.51 26.97 -27.21
C LEU A 731 10.79 27.18 -28.70
N ILE A 732 11.13 26.13 -29.42
CA ILE A 732 11.44 26.17 -30.85
C ILE A 732 10.39 25.36 -31.63
N VAL A 733 9.91 25.92 -32.72
CA VAL A 733 9.02 25.27 -33.68
C VAL A 733 9.62 25.35 -35.07
N ASN A 734 9.92 24.22 -35.68
CA ASN A 734 10.49 24.11 -37.05
C ASN A 734 11.76 24.98 -37.27
N GLY A 735 12.55 25.14 -36.21
CA GLY A 735 13.79 25.93 -36.24
C GLY A 735 13.67 27.38 -35.81
N GLU A 736 12.46 27.88 -35.60
CA GLU A 736 12.19 29.25 -35.17
C GLU A 736 11.82 29.31 -33.69
N GLU A 737 12.39 30.29 -33.00
CA GLU A 737 11.99 30.53 -31.58
C GLU A 737 10.60 31.13 -31.51
N VAL A 738 9.78 30.60 -30.62
CA VAL A 738 8.43 31.10 -30.34
C VAL A 738 8.50 32.20 -29.29
N ALA A 739 8.02 33.40 -29.63
CA ALA A 739 7.93 34.49 -28.66
C ALA A 739 6.91 34.21 -27.57
N GLU A 740 7.22 34.61 -26.33
CA GLU A 740 6.23 34.59 -25.22
C GLU A 740 5.03 35.48 -25.59
N SER A 741 3.83 35.02 -25.34
CA SER A 741 2.52 35.68 -25.54
C SER A 741 1.68 35.22 -26.73
N GLY A 742 1.85 33.98 -27.21
CA GLY A 742 1.10 33.52 -28.36
C GLY A 742 0.44 32.16 -28.24
N LYS A 743 -0.71 32.00 -28.89
CA LYS A 743 -1.28 30.72 -29.31
C LYS A 743 -1.20 30.65 -30.82
N GLN A 744 -0.65 29.54 -31.34
CA GLN A 744 -0.61 29.28 -32.78
C GLN A 744 -1.04 27.87 -33.10
N THR A 745 -1.70 27.69 -34.23
CA THR A 745 -2.01 26.38 -34.81
C THR A 745 -1.01 26.09 -35.92
N LEU A 746 -0.31 24.97 -35.86
CA LEU A 746 0.72 24.66 -36.86
C LEU A 746 0.08 24.11 -38.14
N PRO A 747 0.62 24.46 -39.33
CA PRO A 747 0.12 23.95 -40.59
C PRO A 747 0.39 22.45 -40.71
N SER A 748 -0.56 21.71 -41.29
CA SER A 748 -0.45 20.25 -41.57
C SER A 748 0.25 19.94 -42.90
N ALA A 749 0.63 20.94 -43.68
CA ALA A 749 1.18 20.77 -45.04
C ALA A 749 2.63 20.19 -45.10
N GLN A 750 3.23 20.00 -43.96
CA GLN A 750 4.57 19.41 -43.78
C GLN A 750 4.69 18.83 -42.37
N GLY A 751 5.61 17.89 -42.17
CA GLY A 751 5.90 17.40 -40.82
C GLY A 751 6.41 18.54 -39.94
N ASN A 752 5.90 18.58 -38.70
CA ASN A 752 6.27 19.61 -37.74
C ASN A 752 7.19 19.02 -36.66
N TRP A 753 8.11 19.84 -36.16
CA TRP A 753 8.88 19.50 -34.98
C TRP A 753 8.93 20.64 -33.96
N LEU A 754 8.97 20.27 -32.72
CA LEU A 754 9.04 21.19 -31.59
C LEU A 754 10.21 20.77 -30.69
N LEU A 755 10.88 21.75 -30.09
CA LEU A 755 11.80 21.52 -28.97
C LEU A 755 11.28 22.26 -27.76
N ALA A 756 10.84 21.49 -26.77
CA ALA A 756 10.34 22.02 -25.50
C ALA A 756 11.49 22.66 -24.68
N PRO A 757 11.19 23.63 -23.79
CA PRO A 757 12.21 24.26 -22.93
C PRO A 757 13.01 23.29 -22.06
N THR A 758 12.50 22.08 -21.83
CA THR A 758 13.16 20.97 -21.12
C THR A 758 14.18 20.19 -21.97
N SER A 759 14.49 20.62 -23.19
CA SER A 759 15.34 19.87 -24.15
C SER A 759 14.73 18.53 -24.57
N THR A 760 13.40 18.44 -24.60
CA THR A 760 12.68 17.30 -25.19
C THR A 760 12.14 17.69 -26.55
N GLY A 761 12.53 16.95 -27.59
CA GLY A 761 12.04 17.13 -28.95
C GLY A 761 10.77 16.32 -29.23
N TYR A 762 9.90 16.89 -30.07
CA TYR A 762 8.67 16.27 -30.55
C TYR A 762 8.61 16.39 -32.06
N TRP A 763 8.30 15.32 -32.77
CA TRP A 763 8.06 15.35 -34.20
C TRP A 763 6.69 14.77 -34.51
N LEU A 764 5.96 15.42 -35.41
CA LEU A 764 4.63 15.05 -35.88
C LEU A 764 4.64 14.97 -37.40
N PRO A 765 4.14 13.87 -38.02
CA PRO A 765 4.09 13.75 -39.48
C PRO A 765 3.04 14.71 -40.09
N GLU A 766 3.13 14.91 -41.41
CA GLU A 766 2.19 15.74 -42.17
C GLU A 766 0.72 15.27 -42.07
N SER A 767 0.48 14.01 -41.70
CA SER A 767 -0.86 13.48 -41.50
C SER A 767 -1.54 14.00 -40.22
N VAL A 768 -0.77 14.58 -39.28
CA VAL A 768 -1.33 15.13 -38.05
C VAL A 768 -1.60 16.63 -38.22
N SER A 769 -2.87 17.00 -38.05
CA SER A 769 -3.34 18.37 -38.13
C SER A 769 -3.74 18.93 -36.76
N ASN A 770 -4.07 20.23 -36.73
CA ASN A 770 -4.57 20.94 -35.53
C ASN A 770 -3.63 20.83 -34.32
N ILE A 771 -2.33 21.00 -34.55
CA ILE A 771 -1.33 21.04 -33.50
C ILE A 771 -1.36 22.45 -32.90
N GLU A 772 -1.79 22.56 -31.67
CA GLU A 772 -1.86 23.80 -30.92
C GLU A 772 -0.61 23.98 -30.07
N VAL A 773 0.03 25.15 -30.20
CA VAL A 773 1.21 25.56 -29.40
C VAL A 773 0.83 26.82 -28.64
N VAL A 774 1.05 26.83 -27.33
CA VAL A 774 0.78 27.96 -26.44
C VAL A 774 2.00 28.24 -25.59
N TYR A 775 2.43 29.51 -25.59
CA TYR A 775 3.51 29.97 -24.74
C TYR A 775 3.15 31.31 -24.10
N GLY A 776 3.19 31.41 -22.79
CA GLY A 776 2.91 32.65 -22.07
C GLY A 776 2.43 32.45 -20.65
N ALA A 777 1.90 33.53 -20.07
CA ALA A 777 1.35 33.53 -18.72
C ALA A 777 0.12 32.63 -18.62
N GLN A 778 0.13 31.74 -17.65
CA GLN A 778 -0.92 30.76 -17.39
C GLN A 778 -1.40 30.88 -15.96
N THR A 779 -2.68 31.19 -15.79
CA THR A 779 -3.32 31.34 -14.48
C THR A 779 -4.27 30.18 -14.22
N THR A 780 -4.01 29.43 -13.17
CA THR A 780 -4.84 28.28 -12.79
C THR A 780 -5.07 28.23 -11.28
N PRO A 781 -6.17 27.60 -10.82
CA PRO A 781 -6.41 27.47 -9.39
C PRO A 781 -5.44 26.50 -8.73
N SER A 782 -5.28 26.66 -7.43
CA SER A 782 -4.59 25.68 -6.58
C SER A 782 -5.29 24.34 -6.60
N ASN A 783 -4.52 23.26 -6.69
CA ASN A 783 -5.04 21.91 -6.61
C ASN A 783 -5.67 21.57 -5.23
N LYS A 784 -5.23 22.26 -4.17
CA LYS A 784 -5.71 21.99 -2.80
C LYS A 784 -6.93 22.79 -2.41
N THR A 785 -7.08 23.99 -2.93
CA THR A 785 -8.22 24.87 -2.63
C THR A 785 -8.61 25.66 -3.87
N ASN A 786 -9.91 25.91 -4.08
CA ASN A 786 -10.38 26.77 -5.16
C ASN A 786 -10.13 28.27 -4.91
N ALA A 787 -9.71 28.63 -3.70
CA ALA A 787 -9.65 30.01 -3.26
C ALA A 787 -8.38 30.76 -3.73
N THR A 788 -7.31 30.02 -4.06
CA THR A 788 -6.06 30.61 -4.51
C THR A 788 -5.77 30.24 -5.95
N THR A 789 -5.40 31.20 -6.77
CA THR A 789 -4.88 31.01 -8.11
C THR A 789 -3.40 31.38 -8.13
N GLY A 790 -2.66 30.80 -9.05
CA GLY A 790 -1.28 31.18 -9.32
C GLY A 790 -1.09 31.40 -10.82
N THR A 791 -0.17 32.29 -11.14
CA THR A 791 0.22 32.56 -12.53
C THR A 791 1.67 32.17 -12.70
N LEU A 792 1.94 31.32 -13.68
CA LEU A 792 3.29 30.92 -14.10
C LEU A 792 3.41 31.09 -15.61
N THR A 793 4.61 31.33 -16.10
CA THR A 793 4.88 31.25 -17.54
C THR A 793 5.00 29.79 -17.93
N ALA A 794 4.26 29.35 -18.93
CA ALA A 794 4.24 27.97 -19.41
C ALA A 794 4.31 27.89 -20.93
N ALA A 795 5.03 26.86 -21.41
CA ALA A 795 5.00 26.42 -22.80
C ALA A 795 4.29 25.06 -22.86
N LYS A 796 3.36 24.88 -23.78
CA LYS A 796 2.63 23.63 -23.96
C LYS A 796 2.22 23.39 -25.40
N ALA A 797 2.04 22.12 -25.77
CA ALA A 797 1.52 21.75 -27.08
C ALA A 797 0.62 20.51 -26.98
N TYR A 798 -0.39 20.46 -27.83
CA TYR A 798 -1.32 19.33 -27.92
C TYR A 798 -1.93 19.22 -29.32
N ILE A 799 -2.39 18.03 -29.68
CA ILE A 799 -3.12 17.70 -30.89
C ILE A 799 -4.60 17.86 -30.56
N ASN A 800 -5.28 18.77 -31.23
CA ASN A 800 -6.71 19.05 -31.04
C ASN A 800 -7.55 18.18 -31.96
N HIS A 801 -8.27 17.20 -31.38
CA HIS A 801 -9.17 16.27 -32.10
C HIS A 801 -10.58 16.85 -32.31
N GLY A 802 -10.83 18.07 -31.87
CA GLY A 802 -12.15 18.72 -31.92
C GLY A 802 -13.04 18.37 -30.73
N SER A 803 -14.24 18.92 -30.74
CA SER A 803 -15.26 18.62 -29.75
C SER A 803 -15.98 17.32 -30.13
N LYS A 804 -16.08 16.37 -29.20
CA LYS A 804 -16.83 15.10 -29.42
C LYS A 804 -16.37 14.34 -30.67
N CYS A 805 -15.08 14.05 -30.72
CA CYS A 805 -14.50 13.29 -31.83
C CYS A 805 -14.97 11.83 -31.87
N ASP A 806 -14.87 11.19 -33.05
CA ASP A 806 -15.20 9.80 -33.26
C ASP A 806 -14.13 9.14 -34.16
N GLY A 807 -13.41 8.17 -33.59
CA GLY A 807 -12.36 7.43 -34.30
C GLY A 807 -11.15 8.27 -34.69
N ALA A 808 -10.82 9.33 -33.95
CA ALA A 808 -9.62 10.11 -34.19
C ALA A 808 -8.34 9.31 -33.90
N ASP A 809 -7.24 9.74 -34.52
CA ASP A 809 -5.94 9.12 -34.37
C ASP A 809 -4.82 10.17 -34.17
N TYR A 810 -3.62 9.70 -33.80
CA TYR A 810 -2.41 10.53 -33.77
C TYR A 810 -1.15 9.70 -33.92
N ARG A 811 -0.07 10.38 -34.34
CA ARG A 811 1.31 9.88 -34.29
C ARG A 811 2.21 11.02 -33.87
N PHE A 812 3.15 10.75 -33.00
CA PHE A 812 4.26 11.66 -32.73
C PHE A 812 5.46 10.87 -32.20
N VAL A 813 6.64 11.49 -32.32
CA VAL A 813 7.89 10.94 -31.78
C VAL A 813 8.40 11.86 -30.69
N VAL A 814 8.88 11.27 -29.60
CA VAL A 814 9.57 11.96 -28.50
C VAL A 814 11.06 11.65 -28.57
N VAL A 815 11.87 12.69 -28.49
CA VAL A 815 13.34 12.59 -28.48
C VAL A 815 13.85 13.29 -27.21
N PRO A 816 14.13 12.55 -26.13
CA PRO A 816 14.67 13.13 -24.91
C PRO A 816 16.11 13.64 -25.09
N ALA A 817 16.51 14.61 -24.29
CA ALA A 817 17.86 15.17 -24.21
C ALA A 817 18.44 15.54 -25.57
N THR A 818 17.74 16.37 -26.33
CA THR A 818 18.11 16.81 -27.66
C THR A 818 18.23 18.34 -27.72
N ASP A 819 18.88 18.85 -28.78
CA ASP A 819 18.95 20.26 -29.11
C ASP A 819 18.34 20.56 -30.50
N ALA A 820 18.30 21.83 -30.89
CA ALA A 820 17.67 22.25 -32.13
C ALA A 820 18.33 21.65 -33.38
N ALA A 821 19.66 21.53 -33.41
CA ALA A 821 20.38 20.97 -34.53
C ALA A 821 20.16 19.46 -34.68
N GLN A 822 20.21 18.75 -33.54
CA GLN A 822 19.92 17.32 -33.47
C GLN A 822 18.47 17.06 -33.85
N MET A 823 17.52 17.87 -33.32
CA MET A 823 16.10 17.71 -33.61
C MET A 823 15.78 17.96 -35.10
N ALA A 824 16.39 18.94 -35.74
CA ALA A 824 16.27 19.18 -37.18
C ALA A 824 16.79 17.97 -38.02
N SER A 825 17.91 17.36 -37.59
CA SER A 825 18.44 16.14 -38.21
C SER A 825 17.48 14.94 -37.99
N TRP A 826 16.90 14.79 -36.77
CA TRP A 826 15.94 13.76 -36.52
C TRP A 826 14.65 13.97 -37.33
N ALA A 827 14.13 15.20 -37.41
CA ALA A 827 12.91 15.51 -38.15
C ALA A 827 13.03 15.15 -39.63
N LYS A 828 14.22 15.40 -40.25
CA LYS A 828 14.51 14.94 -41.62
C LYS A 828 14.43 13.43 -41.75
N ARG A 829 15.07 12.67 -40.85
CA ARG A 829 15.08 11.18 -40.86
C ARG A 829 13.72 10.57 -40.54
N PHE A 830 12.90 11.30 -39.77
CA PHE A 830 11.51 10.88 -39.52
C PHE A 830 10.66 11.13 -40.78
N GLY A 831 10.79 12.26 -41.40
CA GLY A 831 10.05 12.64 -42.62
C GLY A 831 10.36 11.78 -43.83
N ASP A 832 11.61 11.36 -44.00
CA ASP A 832 12.01 10.47 -45.10
C ASP A 832 11.84 8.96 -44.80
N GLY A 833 11.31 8.61 -43.61
CA GLY A 833 11.05 7.26 -43.19
C GLY A 833 12.28 6.40 -42.89
N THR A 834 13.48 6.99 -42.81
CA THR A 834 14.70 6.22 -42.58
C THR A 834 14.94 5.87 -41.10
N ALA A 835 14.24 6.53 -40.18
CA ALA A 835 14.42 6.30 -38.76
C ALA A 835 13.48 5.25 -38.18
N PHE A 836 12.26 5.20 -38.63
CA PHE A 836 11.24 4.19 -38.24
C PHE A 836 10.10 4.19 -39.26
N THR A 837 9.25 3.16 -39.18
CA THR A 837 8.01 3.07 -39.99
C THR A 837 6.85 2.60 -39.12
N VAL A 838 5.71 3.29 -39.19
CA VAL A 838 4.43 2.79 -38.65
C VAL A 838 3.83 1.86 -39.70
N LEU A 839 3.81 0.56 -39.39
CA LEU A 839 3.39 -0.48 -40.29
C LEU A 839 1.86 -0.67 -40.30
N GLN A 840 1.26 -0.48 -39.12
CA GLN A 840 -0.18 -0.55 -38.93
C GLN A 840 -0.63 0.31 -37.76
N GLN A 841 -1.82 0.92 -37.90
CA GLN A 841 -2.44 1.73 -36.85
C GLN A 841 -3.97 1.67 -37.03
N ASP A 842 -4.61 0.85 -36.25
CA ASP A 842 -6.06 0.74 -36.19
C ASP A 842 -6.51 0.30 -34.78
N SER A 843 -7.82 0.08 -34.61
CA SER A 843 -8.40 -0.31 -33.32
C SER A 843 -7.97 -1.70 -32.81
N LYS A 844 -7.35 -2.53 -33.65
CA LYS A 844 -6.90 -3.89 -33.27
C LYS A 844 -5.41 -3.99 -33.03
N LEU A 845 -4.62 -3.18 -33.76
CA LEU A 845 -3.17 -3.33 -33.77
C LEU A 845 -2.47 -2.00 -34.06
N HIS A 846 -1.48 -1.70 -33.23
CA HIS A 846 -0.42 -0.76 -33.60
C HIS A 846 0.86 -1.55 -33.83
N ALA A 847 1.53 -1.33 -34.97
CA ALA A 847 2.81 -1.96 -35.29
C ALA A 847 3.81 -0.93 -35.82
N VAL A 848 5.02 -0.94 -35.25
CA VAL A 848 6.09 -0.02 -35.60
C VAL A 848 7.39 -0.77 -35.77
N SER A 849 8.13 -0.46 -36.83
CA SER A 849 9.46 -1.01 -37.09
C SER A 849 10.56 0.04 -36.96
N ARG A 850 11.72 -0.36 -36.44
CA ARG A 850 12.96 0.41 -36.43
C ARG A 850 14.16 -0.52 -36.52
N GLY A 851 14.96 -0.35 -37.58
CA GLY A 851 16.09 -1.24 -37.80
C GLY A 851 15.66 -2.69 -37.96
N ASN A 852 16.15 -3.55 -37.12
CA ASN A 852 15.82 -4.96 -37.09
C ASN A 852 14.71 -5.33 -36.06
N HIS A 853 14.06 -4.34 -35.48
CA HIS A 853 12.98 -4.54 -34.51
C HIS A 853 11.63 -4.26 -35.14
N ILE A 854 10.63 -5.08 -34.84
CA ILE A 854 9.22 -4.81 -35.08
C ILE A 854 8.46 -5.00 -33.75
N GLY A 855 7.85 -3.93 -33.28
CA GLY A 855 6.96 -3.98 -32.10
C GLY A 855 5.51 -4.06 -32.52
N TYR A 856 4.73 -4.86 -31.83
CA TYR A 856 3.29 -5.05 -32.03
C TYR A 856 2.55 -4.82 -30.70
N ALA A 857 1.55 -3.95 -30.67
CA ALA A 857 0.60 -3.80 -29.60
C ALA A 857 -0.77 -4.30 -30.07
N PHE A 858 -1.06 -5.55 -29.78
CA PHE A 858 -2.35 -6.18 -30.13
C PHE A 858 -3.40 -5.85 -29.07
N TYR A 859 -4.42 -5.10 -29.45
CA TYR A 859 -5.59 -4.82 -28.61
C TYR A 859 -6.68 -5.90 -28.73
N ALA A 860 -6.61 -6.72 -29.75
CA ALA A 860 -7.50 -7.83 -30.01
C ALA A 860 -6.78 -8.91 -30.85
N ALA A 861 -7.46 -10.02 -31.12
CA ALA A 861 -7.04 -10.95 -32.14
C ALA A 861 -6.90 -10.23 -33.49
N ALA A 862 -5.81 -10.52 -34.23
CA ALA A 862 -5.50 -9.88 -35.48
C ALA A 862 -4.97 -10.91 -36.50
N GLU A 863 -5.23 -10.67 -37.76
CA GLU A 863 -4.79 -11.55 -38.86
C GLU A 863 -4.49 -10.74 -40.15
N GLY A 864 -3.79 -11.33 -41.08
CA GLY A 864 -3.54 -10.72 -42.37
C GLY A 864 -2.37 -9.73 -42.39
N MET A 865 -1.49 -9.73 -41.40
CA MET A 865 -0.29 -8.91 -41.42
C MET A 865 0.63 -9.34 -42.58
N THR A 866 1.17 -8.36 -43.32
CA THR A 866 2.00 -8.58 -44.54
C THR A 866 3.45 -8.14 -44.35
N TYR A 867 3.83 -7.76 -43.12
CA TYR A 867 5.15 -7.29 -42.73
C TYR A 867 5.73 -8.17 -41.61
N GLY A 868 7.07 -8.22 -41.52
CA GLY A 868 7.73 -9.16 -40.60
C GLY A 868 7.39 -10.61 -40.94
N ILE A 869 7.44 -11.49 -39.96
CA ILE A 869 7.02 -12.90 -40.08
C ILE A 869 5.72 -13.25 -39.35
N VAL A 870 5.21 -12.34 -38.51
CA VAL A 870 3.94 -12.57 -37.80
C VAL A 870 2.76 -12.32 -38.73
N ARG A 871 1.89 -13.30 -38.88
CA ARG A 871 0.73 -13.25 -39.78
C ARG A 871 -0.59 -13.16 -39.05
N ALA A 872 -0.68 -13.75 -37.85
CA ALA A 872 -1.88 -13.70 -37.03
C ALA A 872 -1.55 -13.87 -35.54
N THR A 873 -2.47 -13.41 -34.72
CA THR A 873 -2.54 -13.75 -33.29
C THR A 873 -3.99 -13.94 -32.86
N THR A 874 -4.21 -14.86 -31.93
CA THR A 874 -5.55 -15.18 -31.41
C THR A 874 -6.04 -14.29 -30.28
N ARG A 875 -5.17 -13.40 -29.72
CA ARG A 875 -5.48 -12.65 -28.50
C ARG A 875 -4.69 -11.35 -28.41
N GLN A 876 -5.21 -10.42 -27.58
CA GLN A 876 -4.50 -9.20 -27.15
C GLN A 876 -3.22 -9.54 -26.39
N HIS A 877 -2.10 -8.90 -26.70
CA HIS A 877 -0.81 -8.94 -26.00
C HIS A 877 0.18 -7.96 -26.64
N LEU A 878 1.35 -7.81 -26.06
CA LEU A 878 2.46 -7.07 -26.62
C LEU A 878 3.51 -8.05 -27.15
N LEU A 879 4.12 -7.72 -28.28
CA LEU A 879 5.14 -8.56 -28.92
C LEU A 879 6.24 -7.68 -29.52
N MET A 880 7.49 -8.04 -29.28
CA MET A 880 8.67 -7.49 -29.93
C MET A 880 9.38 -8.60 -30.69
N ASP A 881 9.54 -8.43 -31.99
CA ASP A 881 10.36 -9.28 -32.85
C ASP A 881 11.66 -8.57 -33.18
N THR A 882 12.79 -9.20 -32.93
CA THR A 882 14.12 -8.70 -33.24
C THR A 882 14.84 -9.70 -34.13
N TYR A 883 15.02 -9.34 -35.39
CA TYR A 883 15.70 -10.20 -36.36
C TYR A 883 17.23 -10.03 -36.33
N ASP A 884 17.93 -11.12 -36.10
CA ASP A 884 19.40 -11.19 -36.22
C ASP A 884 19.77 -11.75 -37.61
N ALA A 885 20.26 -10.86 -38.47
CA ALA A 885 20.62 -11.23 -39.84
C ALA A 885 21.89 -12.13 -39.94
N ALA A 886 22.76 -12.08 -38.90
CA ALA A 886 23.97 -12.90 -38.89
C ALA A 886 23.66 -14.36 -38.60
N THR A 887 22.77 -14.63 -37.67
CA THR A 887 22.33 -15.95 -37.24
C THR A 887 21.07 -16.40 -37.96
N LYS A 888 20.35 -15.50 -38.64
CA LYS A 888 19.02 -15.72 -39.25
C LYS A 888 17.98 -16.14 -38.19
N THR A 889 18.07 -15.62 -36.99
CA THR A 889 17.21 -15.96 -35.86
C THR A 889 16.29 -14.79 -35.57
N HIS A 890 14.99 -15.11 -35.31
CA HIS A 890 14.07 -14.16 -34.71
C HIS A 890 14.08 -14.32 -33.19
N ARG A 891 14.35 -13.25 -32.50
CA ARG A 891 14.27 -13.18 -31.03
C ARG A 891 12.97 -12.47 -30.67
N PHE A 892 12.12 -13.18 -29.97
CA PHE A 892 10.83 -12.69 -29.54
C PHE A 892 10.83 -12.40 -28.04
N ALA A 893 10.21 -11.29 -27.69
CA ALA A 893 9.71 -11.01 -26.34
C ALA A 893 8.19 -10.79 -26.43
N ALA A 894 7.41 -11.41 -25.57
CA ALA A 894 5.97 -11.28 -25.55
C ALA A 894 5.45 -11.16 -24.12
N CYS A 895 4.38 -10.39 -23.92
CA CYS A 895 3.76 -10.21 -22.61
C CYS A 895 2.28 -9.87 -22.77
N ASN A 896 1.41 -10.47 -21.97
CA ASN A 896 0.06 -9.96 -21.79
C ASN A 896 0.03 -9.07 -20.52
N PRO A 897 0.01 -7.74 -20.64
CA PRO A 897 -0.04 -6.85 -19.50
C PRO A 897 -1.41 -6.85 -18.80
N ASN A 898 -2.44 -7.37 -19.43
CA ASN A 898 -3.70 -7.67 -18.79
C ASN A 898 -3.51 -8.93 -17.92
N LEU A 899 -3.52 -8.78 -16.61
CA LEU A 899 -3.35 -9.90 -15.68
C LEU A 899 -4.55 -10.85 -15.68
N GLU A 900 -5.52 -10.64 -16.57
CA GLU A 900 -6.78 -11.40 -16.68
C GLU A 900 -7.42 -11.63 -15.32
N PRO A 901 -7.76 -10.56 -14.58
CA PRO A 901 -8.16 -10.67 -13.19
C PRO A 901 -9.51 -11.36 -13.05
N GLU A 902 -9.52 -12.47 -12.33
CA GLU A 902 -10.73 -13.18 -11.93
C GLU A 902 -11.11 -12.86 -10.48
N THR A 903 -12.41 -12.90 -10.20
CA THR A 903 -12.91 -12.64 -8.83
C THR A 903 -12.48 -13.77 -7.90
N ASP A 904 -11.89 -13.38 -6.79
CA ASP A 904 -11.49 -14.28 -5.71
C ASP A 904 -12.13 -13.85 -4.39
N ALA A 905 -12.59 -14.82 -3.59
CA ALA A 905 -13.29 -14.54 -2.35
C ALA A 905 -12.37 -14.03 -1.23
N GLN A 906 -11.11 -14.40 -1.27
CA GLN A 906 -10.10 -14.06 -0.26
C GLN A 906 -9.37 -12.76 -0.60
N TYR A 907 -8.95 -12.59 -1.86
CA TYR A 907 -8.11 -11.48 -2.30
C TYR A 907 -8.86 -10.43 -3.14
N GLY A 908 -10.17 -10.59 -3.32
CA GLY A 908 -11.01 -9.76 -4.19
C GLY A 908 -10.83 -10.08 -5.68
N TRP A 909 -9.62 -10.31 -6.12
CA TRP A 909 -9.27 -10.82 -7.45
C TRP A 909 -7.87 -11.45 -7.44
N ILE A 910 -7.61 -12.33 -8.39
CA ILE A 910 -6.28 -12.92 -8.66
C ILE A 910 -5.96 -12.80 -10.13
N ALA A 911 -4.67 -12.79 -10.47
CA ALA A 911 -4.22 -12.91 -11.85
C ALA A 911 -4.42 -14.35 -12.34
N THR A 912 -4.78 -14.52 -13.62
CA THR A 912 -4.94 -15.85 -14.22
C THR A 912 -4.00 -16.04 -15.41
N GLU A 913 -3.69 -17.30 -15.71
CA GLU A 913 -2.89 -17.65 -16.90
C GLU A 913 -3.74 -17.58 -18.16
N THR A 914 -3.15 -17.12 -19.26
CA THR A 914 -3.81 -17.06 -20.53
C THR A 914 -2.88 -17.48 -21.67
N THR A 915 -3.46 -17.94 -22.77
CA THR A 915 -2.69 -18.39 -23.95
C THR A 915 -3.02 -17.54 -25.16
N ALA A 916 -2.02 -17.29 -26.00
CA ALA A 916 -2.16 -16.76 -27.34
C ALA A 916 -1.43 -17.66 -28.33
N THR A 917 -1.97 -17.84 -29.53
CA THR A 917 -1.28 -18.53 -30.63
C THR A 917 -0.89 -17.50 -31.66
N LEU A 918 0.41 -17.44 -31.98
CA LEU A 918 0.97 -16.70 -33.10
C LEU A 918 1.04 -17.61 -34.31
N THR A 919 0.68 -17.09 -35.50
CA THR A 919 0.98 -17.72 -36.78
C THR A 919 2.16 -17.01 -37.41
N LEU A 920 3.27 -17.70 -37.59
CA LEU A 920 4.49 -17.17 -38.21
C LEU A 920 4.58 -17.68 -39.67
N GLU A 921 4.87 -16.79 -40.60
CA GLU A 921 5.22 -17.19 -41.98
C GLU A 921 6.57 -17.88 -41.99
N GLY A 922 6.69 -18.99 -42.71
CA GLY A 922 7.90 -19.79 -42.78
C GLY A 922 7.86 -21.03 -41.87
N GLU A 923 8.90 -21.84 -42.00
CA GLU A 923 9.07 -23.06 -41.22
C GLU A 923 10.08 -22.80 -40.08
N TRP A 924 9.59 -22.75 -38.85
CA TRP A 924 10.35 -22.37 -37.67
C TRP A 924 10.30 -23.43 -36.58
N MET A 925 11.32 -23.45 -35.72
CA MET A 925 11.36 -24.21 -34.47
C MET A 925 12.00 -23.39 -33.36
N ALA A 926 11.80 -23.78 -32.12
CA ALA A 926 12.48 -23.18 -31.02
C ALA A 926 13.98 -23.49 -31.05
N GLU A 927 14.86 -22.50 -30.87
CA GLU A 927 16.30 -22.72 -30.73
C GLU A 927 16.61 -23.61 -29.54
N GLN A 928 15.82 -23.42 -28.46
CA GLN A 928 15.85 -24.24 -27.24
C GLN A 928 14.46 -24.30 -26.62
N SER A 929 14.16 -25.34 -25.88
CA SER A 929 12.90 -25.43 -25.15
C SER A 929 12.80 -24.29 -24.10
N VAL A 930 11.71 -23.58 -24.13
CA VAL A 930 11.40 -22.49 -23.20
C VAL A 930 10.08 -22.82 -22.50
N GLU A 931 10.05 -22.66 -21.19
CA GLU A 931 8.79 -22.76 -20.43
C GLU A 931 7.79 -21.74 -20.96
N ASN A 932 6.54 -22.12 -21.06
CA ASN A 932 5.45 -21.26 -21.55
C ASN A 932 5.47 -20.96 -23.06
N VAL A 933 6.29 -21.66 -23.85
CA VAL A 933 6.33 -21.55 -25.33
C VAL A 933 6.27 -22.93 -25.98
N SER A 934 5.37 -23.12 -26.90
CA SER A 934 5.23 -24.37 -27.69
C SER A 934 5.16 -24.08 -29.17
N PHE A 935 6.05 -24.70 -29.97
CA PHE A 935 6.04 -24.63 -31.41
C PHE A 935 5.32 -25.85 -31.98
N ALA A 936 4.33 -25.63 -32.80
CA ALA A 936 3.74 -26.71 -33.61
C ALA A 936 4.65 -27.07 -34.78
N LYS A 937 4.51 -28.30 -35.31
CA LYS A 937 5.20 -28.67 -36.51
C LYS A 937 4.73 -27.80 -37.68
N PRO A 938 5.66 -27.20 -38.46
CA PRO A 938 5.29 -26.37 -39.61
C PRO A 938 4.33 -27.06 -40.58
N GLN A 939 3.34 -26.33 -41.06
CA GLN A 939 2.37 -26.81 -42.04
C GLN A 939 2.04 -25.71 -43.07
N ASN A 940 2.00 -26.04 -44.33
CA ASN A 940 1.64 -25.13 -45.42
C ASN A 940 2.46 -23.83 -45.46
N GLY A 941 3.74 -23.89 -45.06
CA GLY A 941 4.63 -22.73 -45.05
C GLY A 941 4.41 -21.77 -43.86
N THR A 942 3.71 -22.21 -42.83
CA THR A 942 3.52 -21.44 -41.58
C THR A 942 3.85 -22.31 -40.36
N THR A 943 4.18 -21.64 -39.26
CA THR A 943 4.41 -22.25 -37.95
C THR A 943 3.53 -21.60 -36.92
N GLU A 944 2.78 -22.38 -36.17
CA GLU A 944 2.04 -21.90 -35.00
C GLU A 944 2.91 -21.96 -33.73
N VAL A 945 2.88 -20.89 -32.97
CA VAL A 945 3.57 -20.80 -31.68
C VAL A 945 2.57 -20.41 -30.59
N THR A 946 2.38 -21.29 -29.62
CA THR A 946 1.51 -21.04 -28.48
C THR A 946 2.34 -20.47 -27.34
N LEU A 947 1.91 -19.30 -26.81
CA LEU A 947 2.50 -18.58 -25.70
C LEU A 947 1.55 -18.67 -24.51
N THR A 948 2.07 -18.98 -23.32
CA THR A 948 1.33 -18.89 -22.06
C THR A 948 1.82 -17.70 -21.28
N PHE A 949 0.91 -16.79 -20.94
CA PHE A 949 1.20 -15.57 -20.19
C PHE A 949 0.76 -15.72 -18.74
N LYS A 950 1.62 -15.28 -17.83
CA LYS A 950 1.41 -15.40 -16.39
C LYS A 950 1.84 -14.10 -15.70
N GLU A 951 0.97 -13.54 -14.88
CA GLU A 951 1.24 -12.38 -14.00
C GLU A 951 1.87 -11.16 -14.70
N GLY A 952 1.61 -11.01 -16.02
CA GLY A 952 2.19 -9.91 -16.81
C GLY A 952 3.71 -10.00 -17.00
N GLU A 953 4.32 -11.14 -16.69
CA GLU A 953 5.75 -11.37 -16.92
C GLU A 953 6.04 -11.57 -18.42
N PRO A 954 7.22 -11.16 -18.91
CA PRO A 954 7.61 -11.35 -20.29
C PRO A 954 8.06 -12.79 -20.54
N VAL A 955 7.70 -13.31 -21.72
CA VAL A 955 8.16 -14.60 -22.26
C VAL A 955 9.17 -14.30 -23.37
N PHE A 956 10.37 -14.85 -23.25
CA PHE A 956 11.44 -14.70 -24.26
C PHE A 956 11.71 -16.02 -24.95
N PHE A 957 11.76 -16.00 -26.29
CA PHE A 957 12.09 -17.19 -27.08
C PHE A 957 12.75 -16.83 -28.40
N HIS A 958 13.44 -17.80 -28.99
CA HIS A 958 14.08 -17.67 -30.30
C HIS A 958 13.47 -18.65 -31.30
N ALA A 959 13.19 -18.16 -32.51
CA ALA A 959 12.75 -18.97 -33.64
C ALA A 959 13.89 -19.07 -34.65
N VAL A 960 14.32 -20.29 -34.91
CA VAL A 960 15.32 -20.66 -35.93
C VAL A 960 14.67 -21.47 -37.04
N ALA A 961 15.33 -21.57 -38.22
CA ALA A 961 14.81 -22.37 -39.32
C ALA A 961 14.56 -23.82 -38.89
N TYR A 962 13.40 -24.35 -39.26
CA TYR A 962 13.01 -25.70 -38.96
C TYR A 962 13.97 -26.72 -39.54
N ASP A 963 14.50 -27.60 -38.69
CA ASP A 963 15.29 -28.74 -39.09
C ASP A 963 14.49 -30.05 -38.81
N PRO A 964 14.00 -30.75 -39.83
CA PRO A 964 13.23 -31.97 -39.63
C PRO A 964 14.05 -33.12 -39.04
N SER A 965 15.39 -33.00 -38.98
CA SER A 965 16.27 -33.99 -38.37
C SER A 965 16.53 -33.74 -36.88
N ALA A 966 16.28 -32.51 -36.41
CA ALA A 966 16.25 -32.18 -34.98
C ALA A 966 14.92 -32.74 -34.45
N GLY A 967 14.92 -33.93 -33.89
CA GLY A 967 13.69 -34.58 -33.39
C GLY A 967 12.90 -33.61 -32.52
N PHE A 968 11.61 -33.43 -32.80
CA PHE A 968 10.68 -32.84 -31.84
C PHE A 968 10.70 -33.75 -30.63
N GLY A 969 11.30 -33.28 -29.53
CA GLY A 969 11.09 -33.95 -28.28
C GLY A 969 9.62 -33.82 -27.91
N ASP A 970 8.89 -34.92 -28.06
CA ASP A 970 7.57 -35.08 -27.47
C ASP A 970 7.73 -34.69 -26.00
N THR A 971 7.19 -33.56 -25.59
CA THR A 971 7.03 -33.20 -24.19
C THR A 971 5.85 -33.99 -23.59
N ALA A 972 5.90 -35.31 -23.72
CA ALA A 972 5.29 -36.21 -22.76
C ALA A 972 6.19 -36.14 -21.52
N ALA A 973 5.62 -35.82 -20.39
CA ALA A 973 6.28 -35.69 -19.10
C ALA A 973 7.22 -36.89 -18.85
N ASP A 974 8.49 -36.78 -19.20
CA ASP A 974 9.50 -37.69 -18.74
C ASP A 974 10.02 -37.17 -17.40
N ASN A 975 9.64 -37.90 -16.35
CA ASN A 975 10.22 -37.86 -15.01
C ASN A 975 11.71 -38.19 -15.07
N CYS A 976 12.53 -37.31 -15.62
CA CYS A 976 13.97 -37.41 -15.50
C CYS A 976 14.47 -36.24 -14.62
N GLY A 977 14.99 -36.61 -13.45
CA GLY A 977 15.33 -35.76 -12.32
C GLY A 977 16.41 -34.68 -12.52
N THR A 978 16.31 -33.87 -13.55
CA THR A 978 17.18 -32.71 -13.73
C THR A 978 16.53 -31.51 -13.05
N LYS A 979 17.01 -31.15 -11.87
CA LYS A 979 16.54 -29.94 -11.16
C LYS A 979 17.02 -28.69 -11.89
N VAL A 980 16.14 -28.09 -12.69
CA VAL A 980 16.33 -26.73 -13.16
C VAL A 980 15.97 -25.76 -12.03
N ARG A 981 16.88 -24.89 -11.67
CA ARG A 981 16.70 -23.93 -10.58
C ARG A 981 16.89 -22.51 -11.12
N LYS A 982 15.90 -21.65 -10.90
CA LYS A 982 16.02 -20.22 -11.17
C LYS A 982 16.88 -19.61 -10.02
N MET A 983 17.87 -18.86 -10.37
CA MET A 983 18.74 -18.15 -9.42
C MET A 983 18.78 -16.68 -9.80
N VAL A 984 18.64 -15.80 -8.83
CA VAL A 984 18.84 -14.36 -9.02
C VAL A 984 20.19 -14.00 -8.43
N SER A 985 21.10 -13.52 -9.26
CA SER A 985 22.41 -13.02 -8.85
C SER A 985 22.67 -11.69 -9.55
N ASN A 986 23.14 -10.70 -8.80
CA ASN A 986 23.40 -9.34 -9.29
C ASN A 986 22.22 -8.65 -9.98
N GLY A 987 20.99 -8.90 -9.50
CA GLY A 987 19.79 -8.32 -10.10
C GLY A 987 19.40 -8.92 -11.45
N GLN A 988 20.13 -9.91 -11.94
CA GLN A 988 19.82 -10.66 -13.16
C GLN A 988 19.31 -12.06 -12.80
N VAL A 989 18.33 -12.51 -13.54
CA VAL A 989 17.80 -13.87 -13.42
C VAL A 989 18.70 -14.82 -14.19
N TYR A 990 19.14 -15.89 -13.54
CA TYR A 990 19.91 -16.96 -14.14
C TYR A 990 19.14 -18.28 -14.01
N ILE A 991 19.38 -19.16 -14.95
CA ILE A 991 18.89 -20.54 -14.94
C ILE A 991 20.07 -21.45 -14.60
N VAL A 992 19.97 -22.18 -13.51
CA VAL A 992 20.95 -23.19 -13.15
C VAL A 992 20.43 -24.56 -13.56
N ARG A 993 21.15 -25.21 -14.46
CA ARG A 993 20.86 -26.55 -14.95
C ARG A 993 22.14 -27.39 -14.90
N ASP A 994 22.07 -28.56 -14.29
CA ASP A 994 23.20 -29.50 -14.17
C ASP A 994 24.49 -28.87 -13.62
N GLY A 995 24.34 -27.97 -12.64
CA GLY A 995 25.46 -27.26 -12.01
C GLY A 995 26.09 -26.16 -12.86
N LYS A 996 25.52 -25.84 -14.02
CA LYS A 996 25.95 -24.72 -14.88
C LYS A 996 24.92 -23.59 -14.81
N THR A 997 25.41 -22.37 -14.81
CA THR A 997 24.59 -21.15 -14.74
C THR A 997 24.46 -20.54 -16.13
N TYR A 998 23.25 -20.12 -16.49
CA TYR A 998 22.92 -19.50 -17.76
C TYR A 998 22.16 -18.20 -17.51
N THR A 999 22.34 -17.18 -18.35
CA THR A 999 21.45 -16.03 -18.38
C THR A 999 20.06 -16.45 -18.84
N VAL A 1000 19.05 -15.59 -18.64
CA VAL A 1000 17.69 -15.81 -19.19
C VAL A 1000 17.67 -15.90 -20.71
N LEU A 1001 18.71 -15.42 -21.39
CA LEU A 1001 18.90 -15.54 -22.82
C LEU A 1001 19.69 -16.81 -23.22
N GLY A 1002 19.92 -17.74 -22.28
CA GLY A 1002 20.58 -19.03 -22.53
C GLY A 1002 22.11 -18.97 -22.67
N MET A 1003 22.76 -17.84 -22.41
CA MET A 1003 24.22 -17.76 -22.45
C MET A 1003 24.83 -18.35 -21.19
N ALA A 1004 25.79 -19.25 -21.34
CA ALA A 1004 26.53 -19.81 -20.20
C ALA A 1004 27.34 -18.71 -19.49
N VAL A 1005 27.14 -18.60 -18.19
CA VAL A 1005 27.95 -17.71 -17.34
C VAL A 1005 29.15 -18.52 -16.83
N LYS A 1006 30.36 -18.00 -17.09
CA LYS A 1006 31.62 -18.64 -16.67
C LYS A 1006 31.86 -18.40 -15.18
#